data_ea4a2a0a77dfefb242f5b33532dc97d7
#
_entry.id   ea4a2a0a77dfefb242f5b33532dc97d7
#
_cell.length_a   1.000
_cell.length_b   1.000
_cell.length_c   1.000
_cell.angle_alpha   90.00
_cell.angle_beta   90.00
_cell.angle_gamma   90.00
#
_symmetry.space_group_name_H-M   'P 1'
#
loop_
_entity.id
_entity.type
_entity.pdbx_description
1 polymer ?
#
loop_
_entity_poly.entity_id
_entity_poly.type
_entity_poly.pdbx_seq_one_letter_code
_entity_poly.pdbx_strand_id
1 'polypeptide(L)'
;MTQHSATRSMFDPALLRPAIVDSFKKLTPRTQFRNPVMFCVYVGSILTTILWIAALAGQAEAPAGFILAIALWLWFTVLFANFAEALAEGRSKAQAASLRSAKKDVMAKKLNEPHPKSPIRITTASDLRRGDVVLVEAGDVIPADGEVVDGVASVDESAITGESAPVIRESGGDFSSVTGGTRVLSDWIVVKVTANPGEAFLDRMIAMVEGAKRKKTPNEIALTILLVALTIVMLLATATLLPFSVFSVEAMKAGHVVTITALVALLVCLIPTTIGGLLSAIGVAGMSRMMQANVIATSGRAVEAAGDVDVLLLDKTGTITLGNRQASMFVPAPGVTEEALADAAQLSSLADETPEGRSIVVLAKERFNIRQRDMAQLHATFIGFSAQTRMSGVDLPGREIRKGAADAIRRYVETHGSRFPEEVRRAVDEVARRGSTPLVVADLHEGAARVLGVIELKDIVKGGIKERFAELRKMGIKTVMVTGDNRLTAAAIAAEAGVDDFLAEATPETKLATIREHQAAGRLVAMTGDGTNDAPALAQADVAVAMNTGTQAAKEAGNMVDLDSNPTKLIEIVEIGKQMLMTRGSLTTFSIANDIAKYFAIIPAAFVTTYPQLRVLDIMHLTSPASAILSAVIFNALIIVALIPLALKGVTYRPLGAASLLRRNLLVYGLGGVLLPFPFIKLIDMTLAALGWA
;
A
#
# COMPACT_ATOMS: atom_id res chain seq x y z
N MET A 1 26.87 -0.05 3.36
CA MET A 1 26.37 -0.02 4.75
C MET A 1 24.96 0.53 4.72
N THR A 2 24.00 -0.35 4.63
CA THR A 2 22.57 -0.03 4.61
C THR A 2 22.17 0.43 6.01
N GLN A 3 21.96 1.74 6.18
CA GLN A 3 21.17 2.24 7.30
C GLN A 3 19.71 1.77 7.07
N HIS A 4 19.38 0.58 7.60
CA HIS A 4 17.99 0.28 7.90
C HIS A 4 17.47 1.44 8.73
N SER A 5 16.46 2.15 8.24
CA SER A 5 15.68 3.08 9.04
C SER A 5 15.19 2.27 10.24
N ALA A 6 15.79 2.49 11.40
CA ALA A 6 15.42 1.81 12.62
C ALA A 6 13.93 2.05 12.81
N THR A 7 13.12 1.01 12.68
CA THR A 7 11.69 1.05 12.99
C THR A 7 11.57 1.57 14.41
N ARG A 8 11.21 2.85 14.56
CA ARG A 8 11.05 3.47 15.88
C ARG A 8 10.11 2.61 16.70
N SER A 9 10.51 2.30 17.93
CA SER A 9 9.68 1.52 18.86
C SER A 9 8.29 2.14 18.95
N MET A 10 7.26 1.31 19.07
CA MET A 10 5.87 1.75 19.25
C MET A 10 5.72 2.68 20.47
N PHE A 11 6.59 2.55 21.46
CA PHE A 11 6.64 3.31 22.70
C PHE A 11 7.79 4.31 22.76
N ASP A 12 8.22 4.85 21.60
CA ASP A 12 9.21 5.93 21.56
C ASP A 12 8.69 7.16 22.33
N PRO A 13 9.43 7.68 23.32
CA PRO A 13 9.05 8.88 24.08
C PRO A 13 8.74 10.09 23.19
N ALA A 14 9.38 10.19 22.01
CA ALA A 14 9.12 11.24 21.04
C ALA A 14 7.71 11.18 20.43
N LEU A 15 7.08 10.00 20.41
CA LEU A 15 5.70 9.81 19.96
C LEU A 15 4.70 9.85 21.13
N LEU A 16 5.09 9.31 22.29
CA LEU A 16 4.19 9.20 23.44
C LEU A 16 3.83 10.55 24.04
N ARG A 17 4.81 11.45 24.26
CA ARG A 17 4.55 12.76 24.87
C ARG A 17 3.57 13.63 24.08
N PRO A 18 3.73 13.82 22.76
CA PRO A 18 2.74 14.54 21.96
C PRO A 18 1.36 13.86 21.97
N ALA A 19 1.31 12.51 21.89
CA ALA A 19 0.06 11.78 21.90
C ALA A 19 -0.74 11.96 23.21
N ILE A 20 -0.06 11.99 24.36
CA ILE A 20 -0.70 12.30 25.66
C ILE A 20 -1.29 13.71 25.63
N VAL A 21 -0.54 14.72 25.21
CA VAL A 21 -1.04 16.11 25.14
C VAL A 21 -2.22 16.22 24.17
N ASP A 22 -2.13 15.59 23.01
CA ASP A 22 -3.19 15.63 22.01
C ASP A 22 -4.44 14.86 22.46
N SER A 23 -4.33 13.83 23.31
CA SER A 23 -5.48 13.13 23.88
C SER A 23 -6.36 14.07 24.74
N PHE A 24 -5.74 15.00 25.48
CA PHE A 24 -6.47 16.03 26.23
C PHE A 24 -7.07 17.10 25.31
N LYS A 25 -6.35 17.55 24.29
CA LYS A 25 -6.89 18.52 23.31
C LYS A 25 -8.12 17.99 22.57
N LYS A 26 -8.19 16.68 22.35
CA LYS A 26 -9.33 16.01 21.72
C LYS A 26 -10.59 15.91 22.61
N LEU A 27 -10.56 16.29 23.87
CA LEU A 27 -11.73 16.29 24.77
C LEU A 27 -12.78 17.35 24.43
N THR A 28 -12.68 18.06 23.33
CA THR A 28 -13.68 19.03 22.90
C THR A 28 -14.96 18.33 22.43
N PRO A 29 -16.17 18.84 22.78
CA PRO A 29 -17.43 18.23 22.38
C PRO A 29 -17.54 18.01 20.87
N ARG A 30 -17.05 18.95 20.06
CA ARG A 30 -17.07 18.90 18.60
C ARG A 30 -16.24 17.73 18.06
N THR A 31 -15.13 17.40 18.70
CA THR A 31 -14.29 16.25 18.30
C THR A 31 -14.94 14.94 18.71
N GLN A 32 -15.46 14.86 19.95
CA GLN A 32 -16.10 13.67 20.48
C GLN A 32 -17.37 13.30 19.69
N PHE A 33 -18.16 14.27 19.22
CA PHE A 33 -19.37 14.05 18.45
C PHE A 33 -19.13 13.30 17.11
N ARG A 34 -17.89 13.31 16.60
CA ARG A 34 -17.54 12.54 15.39
C ARG A 34 -17.58 11.03 15.60
N ASN A 35 -17.50 10.59 16.86
CA ASN A 35 -17.57 9.19 17.26
C ASN A 35 -18.74 9.01 18.23
N PRO A 36 -19.93 8.59 17.77
CA PRO A 36 -21.14 8.54 18.60
C PRO A 36 -21.02 7.68 19.84
N VAL A 37 -20.29 6.55 19.77
CA VAL A 37 -20.05 5.67 20.92
C VAL A 37 -19.25 6.41 22.01
N MET A 38 -18.11 7.00 21.62
CA MET A 38 -17.26 7.74 22.54
C MET A 38 -17.92 9.01 23.05
N PHE A 39 -18.81 9.61 22.26
CA PHE A 39 -19.61 10.75 22.68
C PHE A 39 -20.56 10.38 23.82
N CYS A 40 -21.18 9.19 23.79
CA CYS A 40 -22.00 8.71 24.92
C CYS A 40 -21.16 8.54 26.19
N VAL A 41 -19.95 7.99 26.07
CA VAL A 41 -19.03 7.87 27.24
C VAL A 41 -18.63 9.25 27.77
N TYR A 42 -18.35 10.20 26.86
CA TYR A 42 -18.00 11.58 27.21
C TYR A 42 -19.13 12.28 27.95
N VAL A 43 -20.38 12.17 27.48
CA VAL A 43 -21.56 12.71 28.17
C VAL A 43 -21.76 12.02 29.51
N GLY A 44 -21.59 10.69 29.57
CA GLY A 44 -21.61 9.92 30.82
C GLY A 44 -20.57 10.37 31.84
N SER A 45 -19.34 10.68 31.37
CA SER A 45 -18.27 11.21 32.23
C SER A 45 -18.63 12.57 32.80
N ILE A 46 -19.24 13.47 32.02
CA ILE A 46 -19.69 14.77 32.49
C ILE A 46 -20.83 14.60 33.52
N LEU A 47 -21.83 13.75 33.20
CA LEU A 47 -22.96 13.50 34.08
C LEU A 47 -22.51 12.94 35.45
N THR A 48 -21.65 11.92 35.43
CA THR A 48 -21.12 11.33 36.69
C THR A 48 -20.25 12.32 37.45
N THR A 49 -19.55 13.24 36.80
CA THR A 49 -18.82 14.32 37.49
C THR A 49 -19.79 15.30 38.15
N ILE A 50 -20.90 15.66 37.50
CA ILE A 50 -21.96 16.50 38.08
C ILE A 50 -22.59 15.81 39.32
N LEU A 51 -22.91 14.51 39.21
CA LEU A 51 -23.43 13.71 40.32
C LEU A 51 -22.46 13.64 41.51
N TRP A 52 -21.17 13.54 41.24
CA TRP A 52 -20.14 13.60 42.27
C TRP A 52 -20.14 14.95 43.01
N ILE A 53 -20.21 16.07 42.27
CA ILE A 53 -20.29 17.40 42.86
C ILE A 53 -21.58 17.55 43.68
N ALA A 54 -22.71 17.06 43.17
CA ALA A 54 -23.97 17.02 43.93
C ALA A 54 -23.88 16.18 45.21
N ALA A 55 -23.18 15.04 45.14
CA ALA A 55 -22.94 14.21 46.34
C ALA A 55 -22.11 14.93 47.41
N LEU A 56 -21.10 15.72 47.04
CA LEU A 56 -20.35 16.58 47.97
C LEU A 56 -21.21 17.70 48.57
N ALA A 57 -22.24 18.15 47.84
CA ALA A 57 -23.21 19.13 48.32
C ALA A 57 -24.34 18.53 49.20
N GLY A 58 -24.26 17.23 49.52
CA GLY A 58 -25.22 16.54 50.39
C GLY A 58 -26.40 15.89 49.63
N GLN A 59 -26.42 15.91 48.31
CA GLN A 59 -27.41 15.24 47.48
C GLN A 59 -26.83 13.97 46.85
N ALA A 60 -26.45 12.99 47.68
CA ALA A 60 -25.80 11.77 47.22
C ALA A 60 -26.81 10.66 46.89
N GLU A 61 -26.77 10.09 45.70
CA GLU A 61 -27.48 8.85 45.34
C GLU A 61 -26.68 7.57 45.69
N ALA A 62 -25.36 7.72 45.88
CA ALA A 62 -24.42 6.68 46.19
C ALA A 62 -23.22 7.30 46.95
N PRO A 63 -22.31 6.51 47.58
CA PRO A 63 -21.13 7.03 48.21
C PRO A 63 -20.29 7.91 47.26
N ALA A 64 -19.91 9.12 47.70
CA ALA A 64 -19.20 10.08 46.84
C ALA A 64 -17.90 9.51 46.25
N GLY A 65 -17.17 8.66 47.03
CA GLY A 65 -15.96 7.97 46.54
C GLY A 65 -16.23 7.00 45.39
N PHE A 66 -17.36 6.29 45.43
CA PHE A 66 -17.78 5.39 44.33
C PHE A 66 -18.11 6.17 43.05
N ILE A 67 -18.91 7.27 43.18
CA ILE A 67 -19.26 8.13 42.07
C ILE A 67 -18.00 8.72 41.42
N LEU A 68 -17.05 9.20 42.23
CA LEU A 68 -15.78 9.72 41.78
C LEU A 68 -14.96 8.65 41.02
N ALA A 69 -14.86 7.44 41.59
CA ALA A 69 -14.13 6.36 40.94
C ALA A 69 -14.71 6.01 39.56
N ILE A 70 -16.03 5.90 39.44
CA ILE A 70 -16.70 5.69 38.14
C ILE A 70 -16.39 6.86 37.19
N ALA A 71 -16.55 8.12 37.62
CA ALA A 71 -16.30 9.30 36.83
C ALA A 71 -14.85 9.31 36.27
N LEU A 72 -13.85 9.06 37.13
CA LEU A 72 -12.45 9.01 36.74
C LEU A 72 -12.18 7.93 35.67
N TRP A 73 -12.71 6.72 35.88
CA TRP A 73 -12.49 5.64 34.90
C TRP A 73 -13.24 5.87 33.58
N LEU A 74 -14.38 6.54 33.58
CA LEU A 74 -15.04 6.98 32.37
C LEU A 74 -14.19 8.02 31.62
N TRP A 75 -13.62 9.00 32.31
CA TRP A 75 -12.67 9.96 31.73
C TRP A 75 -11.43 9.25 31.17
N PHE A 76 -10.87 8.27 31.90
CA PHE A 76 -9.77 7.47 31.37
C PHE A 76 -10.16 6.69 30.12
N THR A 77 -11.36 6.15 30.05
CA THR A 77 -11.86 5.47 28.84
C THR A 77 -11.84 6.40 27.63
N VAL A 78 -12.33 7.63 27.76
CA VAL A 78 -12.29 8.64 26.69
C VAL A 78 -10.86 9.03 26.35
N LEU A 79 -10.01 9.26 27.36
CA LEU A 79 -8.60 9.62 27.17
C LEU A 79 -7.81 8.51 26.48
N PHE A 80 -8.02 7.24 26.84
CA PHE A 80 -7.34 6.12 26.21
C PHE A 80 -7.74 5.94 24.75
N ALA A 81 -9.01 6.14 24.41
CA ALA A 81 -9.47 6.14 23.03
C ALA A 81 -8.84 7.29 22.21
N ASN A 82 -8.86 8.51 22.77
CA ASN A 82 -8.20 9.67 22.15
C ASN A 82 -6.69 9.46 22.00
N PHE A 83 -6.04 8.84 23.00
CA PHE A 83 -4.62 8.52 22.97
C PHE A 83 -4.27 7.51 21.88
N ALA A 84 -5.08 6.46 21.71
CA ALA A 84 -4.89 5.49 20.64
C ALA A 84 -4.93 6.15 19.24
N GLU A 85 -5.89 7.05 19.02
CA GLU A 85 -6.00 7.82 17.79
C GLU A 85 -4.83 8.79 17.63
N ALA A 86 -4.48 9.55 18.66
CA ALA A 86 -3.37 10.51 18.64
C ALA A 86 -2.01 9.82 18.41
N LEU A 87 -1.80 8.63 18.96
CA LEU A 87 -0.58 7.84 18.76
C LEU A 87 -0.48 7.34 17.30
N ALA A 88 -1.60 6.89 16.71
CA ALA A 88 -1.66 6.51 15.31
C ALA A 88 -1.35 7.71 14.38
N GLU A 89 -1.99 8.86 14.63
CA GLU A 89 -1.75 10.11 13.88
C GLU A 89 -0.31 10.61 14.06
N GLY A 90 0.25 10.53 15.25
CA GLY A 90 1.64 10.96 15.56
C GLY A 90 2.66 10.19 14.73
N ARG A 91 2.46 8.89 14.50
CA ARG A 91 3.30 8.07 13.61
C ARG A 91 3.22 8.55 12.16
N SER A 92 2.02 8.81 11.68
CA SER A 92 1.82 9.34 10.32
C SER A 92 2.44 10.72 10.17
N LYS A 93 2.28 11.62 11.15
CA LYS A 93 2.91 12.95 11.14
C LYS A 93 4.43 12.89 11.17
N ALA A 94 5.03 11.96 11.91
CA ALA A 94 6.48 11.76 11.95
C ALA A 94 7.03 11.33 10.58
N GLN A 95 6.29 10.49 9.84
CA GLN A 95 6.63 10.10 8.47
C GLN A 95 6.50 11.31 7.51
N ALA A 96 5.42 12.11 7.62
CA ALA A 96 5.27 13.33 6.85
C ALA A 96 6.37 14.36 7.11
N ALA A 97 6.79 14.51 8.38
CA ALA A 97 7.89 15.41 8.73
C ALA A 97 9.23 14.96 8.11
N SER A 98 9.47 13.65 8.02
CA SER A 98 10.62 13.10 7.30
C SER A 98 10.60 13.46 5.81
N LEU A 99 9.44 13.35 5.17
CA LEU A 99 9.25 13.74 3.77
C LEU A 99 9.39 15.25 3.59
N ARG A 100 8.86 16.06 4.51
CA ARG A 100 8.97 17.52 4.48
C ARG A 100 10.41 17.99 4.65
N SER A 101 11.24 17.29 5.44
CA SER A 101 12.65 17.62 5.61
C SER A 101 13.47 17.40 4.33
N ALA A 102 13.00 16.58 3.42
CA ALA A 102 13.58 16.39 2.09
C ALA A 102 13.27 17.57 1.15
N LYS A 103 12.21 18.35 1.43
CA LYS A 103 11.84 19.54 0.68
C LYS A 103 12.65 20.72 1.20
N LYS A 104 13.84 20.96 0.61
CA LYS A 104 14.65 22.17 0.87
C LYS A 104 14.20 23.30 -0.04
N ASP A 105 14.39 24.55 0.40
CA ASP A 105 14.29 25.72 -0.49
C ASP A 105 15.41 25.61 -1.54
N VAL A 106 15.02 25.17 -2.73
CA VAL A 106 15.94 24.95 -3.86
C VAL A 106 15.89 26.16 -4.78
N MET A 107 17.07 26.62 -5.21
CA MET A 107 17.16 27.62 -6.26
C MET A 107 16.96 26.96 -7.63
N ALA A 108 16.15 27.56 -8.48
CA ALA A 108 15.82 27.07 -9.81
C ALA A 108 16.41 27.97 -10.90
N LYS A 109 16.96 27.35 -11.94
CA LYS A 109 17.47 28.00 -13.16
C LYS A 109 16.32 28.06 -14.17
N LYS A 110 15.46 29.09 -14.05
CA LYS A 110 14.30 29.28 -14.95
C LYS A 110 14.77 29.75 -16.32
N LEU A 111 14.26 29.09 -17.37
CA LEU A 111 14.52 29.42 -18.78
C LEU A 111 13.34 30.20 -19.37
N ASN A 112 13.63 31.08 -20.32
CA ASN A 112 12.59 31.78 -21.09
C ASN A 112 11.99 30.88 -22.19
N GLU A 113 12.82 30.02 -22.78
CA GLU A 113 12.44 29.05 -23.82
C GLU A 113 12.92 27.64 -23.43
N PRO A 114 12.27 26.57 -23.87
CA PRO A 114 12.63 25.18 -23.52
C PRO A 114 13.90 24.72 -24.27
N HIS A 115 15.00 25.44 -24.11
CA HIS A 115 16.29 25.13 -24.70
C HIS A 115 17.44 25.45 -23.73
N PRO A 116 18.44 24.56 -23.56
CA PRO A 116 19.50 24.70 -22.55
C PRO A 116 20.37 25.97 -22.72
N LYS A 117 20.42 26.57 -23.90
CA LYS A 117 21.16 27.82 -24.18
C LYS A 117 20.32 29.09 -23.97
N SER A 118 19.06 28.96 -23.53
CA SER A 118 18.20 30.10 -23.26
C SER A 118 18.72 30.90 -22.03
N PRO A 119 18.50 32.23 -21.98
CA PRO A 119 18.89 33.03 -20.81
C PRO A 119 18.31 32.47 -19.52
N ILE A 120 19.17 32.26 -18.51
CA ILE A 120 18.83 31.72 -17.21
C ILE A 120 18.46 32.88 -16.26
N ARG A 121 17.31 32.71 -15.58
CA ARG A 121 16.90 33.53 -14.44
C ARG A 121 16.87 32.68 -13.19
N ILE A 122 17.66 33.06 -12.18
CA ILE A 122 17.64 32.38 -10.89
C ILE A 122 16.38 32.81 -10.11
N THR A 123 15.61 31.83 -9.64
CA THR A 123 14.40 32.03 -8.83
C THR A 123 14.30 30.96 -7.75
N THR A 124 13.40 31.11 -6.78
CA THR A 124 13.15 30.04 -5.78
C THR A 124 12.17 29.03 -6.32
N ALA A 125 12.28 27.76 -5.87
CA ALA A 125 11.34 26.71 -6.25
C ALA A 125 9.87 27.06 -5.90
N SER A 126 9.66 27.85 -4.84
CA SER A 126 8.35 28.32 -4.41
C SER A 126 7.70 29.33 -5.38
N ASP A 127 8.50 30.00 -6.22
CA ASP A 127 8.03 30.98 -7.19
C ASP A 127 7.69 30.36 -8.56
N LEU A 128 8.06 29.09 -8.77
CA LEU A 128 7.75 28.37 -9.99
C LEU A 128 6.24 28.11 -10.11
N ARG A 129 5.76 28.19 -11.33
CA ARG A 129 4.35 27.91 -11.67
C ARG A 129 4.27 26.89 -12.78
N ARG A 130 3.13 26.22 -12.86
CA ARG A 130 2.83 25.26 -13.91
C ARG A 130 3.06 25.89 -15.29
N GLY A 131 3.85 25.22 -16.12
CA GLY A 131 4.25 25.68 -17.44
C GLY A 131 5.61 26.38 -17.51
N ASP A 132 6.19 26.73 -16.37
CA ASP A 132 7.57 27.26 -16.31
C ASP A 132 8.56 26.18 -16.76
N VAL A 133 9.67 26.61 -17.33
CA VAL A 133 10.73 25.73 -17.80
C VAL A 133 12.00 25.98 -17.00
N VAL A 134 12.66 24.94 -16.54
CA VAL A 134 13.87 25.02 -15.73
C VAL A 134 14.98 24.11 -16.28
N LEU A 135 16.23 24.59 -16.23
CA LEU A 135 17.41 23.78 -16.50
C LEU A 135 17.89 23.15 -15.18
N VAL A 136 18.16 21.85 -15.21
CA VAL A 136 18.73 21.10 -14.07
C VAL A 136 19.96 20.37 -14.57
N GLU A 137 21.10 20.62 -13.97
CA GLU A 137 22.41 20.08 -14.34
C GLU A 137 22.92 19.11 -13.27
N ALA A 138 23.96 18.35 -13.59
CA ALA A 138 24.59 17.44 -12.65
C ALA A 138 24.94 18.10 -11.32
N GLY A 139 24.50 17.53 -10.21
CA GLY A 139 24.64 18.05 -8.86
C GLY A 139 23.48 18.92 -8.37
N ASP A 140 22.63 19.43 -9.27
CA ASP A 140 21.45 20.19 -8.92
C ASP A 140 20.33 19.30 -8.35
N VAL A 141 19.47 19.89 -7.52
CA VAL A 141 18.22 19.29 -7.07
C VAL A 141 17.11 19.77 -7.99
N ILE A 142 16.27 18.85 -8.46
CA ILE A 142 15.09 19.16 -9.27
C ILE A 142 14.14 20.03 -8.44
N PRO A 143 13.82 21.27 -8.88
CA PRO A 143 13.12 22.23 -8.01
C PRO A 143 11.61 22.00 -7.88
N ALA A 144 10.99 21.34 -8.84
CA ALA A 144 9.54 21.06 -8.87
C ALA A 144 9.23 19.83 -9.69
N ASP A 145 8.04 19.26 -9.48
CA ASP A 145 7.54 18.18 -10.32
C ASP A 145 7.36 18.66 -11.76
N GLY A 146 7.77 17.84 -12.70
CA GLY A 146 7.75 18.22 -14.09
C GLY A 146 7.92 17.07 -15.06
N GLU A 147 7.98 17.44 -16.32
CA GLU A 147 8.24 16.56 -17.45
C GLU A 147 9.50 17.02 -18.17
N VAL A 148 10.40 16.08 -18.43
CA VAL A 148 11.62 16.36 -19.22
C VAL A 148 11.23 16.62 -20.67
N VAL A 149 11.53 17.82 -21.16
CA VAL A 149 11.21 18.24 -22.54
C VAL A 149 12.45 18.24 -23.43
N ASP A 150 13.64 18.26 -22.86
CA ASP A 150 14.91 18.16 -23.58
C ASP A 150 16.00 17.58 -22.67
N GLY A 151 16.96 16.84 -23.23
CA GLY A 151 18.09 16.26 -22.52
C GLY A 151 17.81 14.85 -21.97
N VAL A 152 18.86 14.29 -21.34
CA VAL A 152 18.87 12.97 -20.69
C VAL A 152 19.79 13.08 -19.46
N ALA A 153 19.36 12.54 -18.33
CA ALA A 153 20.18 12.55 -17.12
C ALA A 153 19.93 11.33 -16.23
N SER A 154 20.95 10.97 -15.45
CA SER A 154 20.80 10.03 -14.34
C SER A 154 20.37 10.79 -13.09
N VAL A 155 19.29 10.36 -12.46
CA VAL A 155 18.65 11.03 -11.31
C VAL A 155 18.66 10.10 -10.10
N ASP A 156 19.13 10.63 -8.98
CA ASP A 156 19.02 9.97 -7.67
C ASP A 156 17.68 10.34 -7.03
N GLU A 157 16.82 9.36 -6.93
CA GLU A 157 15.49 9.47 -6.31
C GLU A 157 15.46 8.90 -4.88
N SER A 158 16.61 8.53 -4.32
CA SER A 158 16.71 7.87 -3.01
C SER A 158 16.09 8.66 -1.85
N ALA A 159 16.08 9.99 -1.96
CA ALA A 159 15.43 10.87 -0.97
C ALA A 159 13.91 10.67 -0.89
N ILE A 160 13.29 10.15 -1.96
CA ILE A 160 11.84 9.91 -2.07
C ILE A 160 11.53 8.43 -2.04
N THR A 161 12.26 7.63 -2.83
CA THR A 161 12.02 6.18 -2.98
C THR A 161 12.72 5.34 -1.91
N GLY A 162 13.79 5.85 -1.33
CA GLY A 162 14.68 5.07 -0.46
C GLY A 162 15.64 4.14 -1.21
N GLU A 163 15.53 4.04 -2.54
CA GLU A 163 16.40 3.21 -3.37
C GLU A 163 17.64 3.97 -3.83
N SER A 164 18.81 3.33 -3.69
CA SER A 164 20.10 3.95 -4.04
C SER A 164 20.46 3.85 -5.52
N ALA A 165 19.70 3.09 -6.32
CA ALA A 165 19.97 2.93 -7.74
C ALA A 165 19.47 4.15 -8.52
N PRO A 166 20.35 4.84 -9.29
CA PRO A 166 19.92 5.98 -10.10
C PRO A 166 18.97 5.55 -11.23
N VAL A 167 18.01 6.43 -11.55
CA VAL A 167 17.05 6.24 -12.63
C VAL A 167 17.41 7.16 -13.79
N ILE A 168 17.36 6.65 -15.04
CA ILE A 168 17.55 7.49 -16.22
C ILE A 168 16.24 8.22 -16.53
N ARG A 169 16.34 9.55 -16.71
CA ARG A 169 15.23 10.42 -17.11
C ARG A 169 15.58 11.08 -18.42
N GLU A 170 14.65 11.04 -19.38
CA GLU A 170 14.87 11.51 -20.76
C GLU A 170 13.64 12.20 -21.34
N SER A 171 13.84 13.01 -22.37
CA SER A 171 12.75 13.68 -23.07
C SER A 171 11.99 12.70 -23.97
N GLY A 172 10.66 12.71 -23.84
CA GLY A 172 9.75 11.87 -24.62
C GLY A 172 9.65 10.44 -24.08
N GLY A 173 8.48 9.86 -24.17
CA GLY A 173 8.18 8.51 -23.67
C GLY A 173 7.87 8.45 -22.17
N ASP A 174 7.94 7.23 -21.62
CA ASP A 174 7.46 6.92 -20.28
C ASP A 174 8.42 7.34 -19.15
N PHE A 175 9.67 7.66 -19.47
CA PHE A 175 10.69 8.08 -18.49
C PHE A 175 10.87 9.60 -18.38
N SER A 176 9.95 10.38 -18.93
CA SER A 176 10.01 11.85 -18.95
C SER A 176 9.60 12.52 -17.62
N SER A 177 8.87 11.84 -16.75
CA SER A 177 8.38 12.42 -15.49
C SER A 177 9.47 12.51 -14.43
N VAL A 178 9.62 13.68 -13.80
CA VAL A 178 10.56 13.92 -12.69
C VAL A 178 9.85 14.50 -11.47
N THR A 179 10.38 14.20 -10.30
CA THR A 179 9.81 14.63 -9.01
C THR A 179 10.73 15.67 -8.33
N GLY A 180 10.14 16.74 -7.86
CA GLY A 180 10.87 17.78 -7.11
C GLY A 180 11.49 17.23 -5.82
N GLY A 181 12.73 17.64 -5.54
CA GLY A 181 13.51 17.16 -4.40
C GLY A 181 14.49 16.03 -4.71
N THR A 182 14.44 15.42 -5.90
CA THR A 182 15.40 14.46 -6.40
C THR A 182 16.64 15.15 -6.97
N ARG A 183 17.77 14.43 -7.12
CA ARG A 183 19.04 15.03 -7.52
C ARG A 183 19.53 14.48 -8.85
N VAL A 184 19.93 15.34 -9.77
CA VAL A 184 20.62 14.96 -11.02
C VAL A 184 22.06 14.59 -10.70
N LEU A 185 22.50 13.39 -11.14
CA LEU A 185 23.85 12.86 -10.91
C LEU A 185 24.77 13.08 -12.10
N SER A 186 24.25 12.98 -13.33
CA SER A 186 25.04 13.16 -14.56
C SER A 186 24.23 13.93 -15.59
N ASP A 187 24.92 14.62 -16.46
CA ASP A 187 24.38 15.37 -17.60
C ASP A 187 23.39 16.49 -17.20
N TRP A 188 22.40 16.78 -18.04
CA TRP A 188 21.43 17.84 -17.81
C TRP A 188 20.07 17.47 -18.40
N ILE A 189 19.03 18.06 -17.86
CA ILE A 189 17.67 17.99 -18.35
C ILE A 189 17.00 19.36 -18.32
N VAL A 190 16.14 19.61 -19.29
CA VAL A 190 15.21 20.74 -19.28
C VAL A 190 13.85 20.22 -18.86
N VAL A 191 13.34 20.75 -17.76
CA VAL A 191 12.11 20.28 -17.13
C VAL A 191 11.02 21.35 -17.27
N LYS A 192 9.86 20.97 -17.80
CA LYS A 192 8.64 21.78 -17.80
C LYS A 192 7.85 21.45 -16.55
N VAL A 193 7.63 22.44 -15.71
CA VAL A 193 6.91 22.31 -14.43
C VAL A 193 5.43 21.95 -14.68
N THR A 194 4.96 20.91 -14.03
CA THR A 194 3.57 20.38 -14.19
C THR A 194 2.67 20.67 -12.99
N ALA A 195 3.21 21.07 -11.84
CA ALA A 195 2.44 21.34 -10.63
C ALA A 195 2.77 22.70 -10.03
N ASN A 196 1.77 23.39 -9.48
CA ASN A 196 1.98 24.61 -8.69
C ASN A 196 2.49 24.27 -7.28
N PRO A 197 3.12 25.23 -6.57
CA PRO A 197 3.48 25.06 -5.16
C PRO A 197 2.22 24.70 -4.32
N GLY A 198 2.33 23.64 -3.52
CA GLY A 198 1.22 23.07 -2.76
C GLY A 198 0.42 21.98 -3.51
N GLU A 199 0.61 21.82 -4.81
CA GLU A 199 0.00 20.78 -5.65
C GLU A 199 1.01 19.69 -6.05
N ALA A 200 2.30 19.89 -5.75
CA ALA A 200 3.35 18.93 -6.05
C ALA A 200 3.06 17.56 -5.39
N PHE A 201 3.60 16.51 -5.96
CA PHE A 201 3.44 15.14 -5.49
C PHE A 201 3.77 15.01 -3.99
N LEU A 202 4.92 15.54 -3.56
CA LEU A 202 5.31 15.58 -2.15
C LEU A 202 4.35 16.41 -1.29
N ASP A 203 3.82 17.53 -1.79
CA ASP A 203 2.86 18.35 -1.05
C ASP A 203 1.53 17.61 -0.85
N ARG A 204 1.05 16.92 -1.89
CA ARG A 204 -0.14 16.06 -1.81
C ARG A 204 0.07 14.93 -0.83
N MET A 205 1.24 14.29 -0.83
CA MET A 205 1.62 13.24 0.11
C MET A 205 1.57 13.74 1.55
N ILE A 206 2.24 14.86 1.82
CA ILE A 206 2.27 15.47 3.15
C ILE A 206 0.85 15.82 3.61
N ALA A 207 0.03 16.43 2.75
CA ALA A 207 -1.36 16.77 3.06
C ALA A 207 -2.23 15.53 3.36
N MET A 208 -2.04 14.43 2.63
CA MET A 208 -2.74 13.18 2.90
C MET A 208 -2.34 12.54 4.23
N VAL A 209 -1.06 12.60 4.56
CA VAL A 209 -0.52 12.05 5.81
C VAL A 209 -0.93 12.90 7.02
N GLU A 210 -0.99 14.23 6.87
CA GLU A 210 -1.37 15.15 7.95
C GLU A 210 -2.88 15.16 8.25
N GLY A 211 -3.67 14.37 7.53
CA GLY A 211 -5.08 14.15 7.88
C GLY A 211 -6.03 15.26 7.46
N ALA A 212 -5.65 16.10 6.49
CA ALA A 212 -6.56 17.06 5.90
C ALA A 212 -7.71 16.34 5.20
N LYS A 213 -8.83 16.11 5.91
CA LYS A 213 -10.12 15.57 5.45
C LYS A 213 -10.09 14.08 4.99
N ARG A 214 -9.63 13.19 5.88
CA ARG A 214 -9.84 11.75 5.67
C ARG A 214 -11.34 11.45 5.53
N LYS A 215 -11.78 11.06 4.34
CA LYS A 215 -13.13 10.52 4.12
C LYS A 215 -13.20 9.11 4.72
N LYS A 216 -14.26 8.81 5.49
CA LYS A 216 -14.53 7.46 5.99
C LYS A 216 -14.69 6.49 4.83
N THR A 217 -14.19 5.27 5.00
CA THR A 217 -14.36 4.19 4.02
C THR A 217 -15.79 3.64 4.07
N PRO A 218 -16.28 2.94 3.02
CA PRO A 218 -17.60 2.31 3.04
C PRO A 218 -17.81 1.38 4.23
N ASN A 219 -16.83 0.55 4.56
CA ASN A 219 -16.90 -0.37 5.71
C ASN A 219 -16.84 0.38 7.05
N GLU A 220 -16.08 1.50 7.14
CA GLU A 220 -16.12 2.38 8.31
C GLU A 220 -17.49 3.03 8.50
N ILE A 221 -18.16 3.40 7.39
CA ILE A 221 -19.51 3.94 7.43
C ILE A 221 -20.49 2.87 7.89
N ALA A 222 -20.45 1.67 7.29
CA ALA A 222 -21.33 0.56 7.67
C ALA A 222 -21.15 0.17 9.14
N LEU A 223 -19.90 0.05 9.61
CA LEU A 223 -19.61 -0.23 11.01
C LEU A 223 -20.06 0.92 11.93
N THR A 224 -19.90 2.18 11.51
CA THR A 224 -20.41 3.34 12.27
C THR A 224 -21.94 3.27 12.41
N ILE A 225 -22.66 2.92 11.34
CA ILE A 225 -24.13 2.76 11.37
C ILE A 225 -24.52 1.66 12.36
N LEU A 226 -23.85 0.50 12.32
CA LEU A 226 -24.08 -0.60 13.27
C LEU A 226 -23.84 -0.13 14.73
N LEU A 227 -22.71 0.55 14.98
CA LEU A 227 -22.36 1.04 16.31
C LEU A 227 -23.36 2.07 16.81
N VAL A 228 -23.84 2.98 15.94
CA VAL A 228 -24.90 3.97 16.28
C VAL A 228 -26.19 3.25 16.62
N ALA A 229 -26.61 2.28 15.80
CA ALA A 229 -27.83 1.53 16.03
C ALA A 229 -27.79 0.79 17.39
N LEU A 230 -26.70 0.08 17.67
CA LEU A 230 -26.49 -0.59 18.95
C LEU A 230 -26.49 0.42 20.11
N THR A 231 -25.83 1.56 19.96
CA THR A 231 -25.78 2.61 20.99
C THR A 231 -27.18 3.16 21.30
N ILE A 232 -27.99 3.41 20.28
CA ILE A 232 -29.39 3.87 20.47
C ILE A 232 -30.21 2.81 21.21
N VAL A 233 -30.13 1.54 20.78
CA VAL A 233 -30.86 0.45 21.44
C VAL A 233 -30.44 0.34 22.92
N MET A 234 -29.16 0.37 23.20
CA MET A 234 -28.64 0.25 24.58
C MET A 234 -28.99 1.48 25.43
N LEU A 235 -28.97 2.67 24.83
CA LEU A 235 -29.40 3.91 25.51
C LEU A 235 -30.88 3.85 25.90
N LEU A 236 -31.74 3.41 24.98
CA LEU A 236 -33.19 3.25 25.25
C LEU A 236 -33.42 2.18 26.32
N ALA A 237 -32.75 1.02 26.19
CA ALA A 237 -32.84 -0.05 27.19
C ALA A 237 -32.41 0.44 28.57
N THR A 238 -31.29 1.13 28.67
CA THR A 238 -30.77 1.64 29.96
C THR A 238 -31.68 2.74 30.52
N ALA A 239 -32.18 3.65 29.68
CA ALA A 239 -33.09 4.71 30.13
C ALA A 239 -34.42 4.14 30.70
N THR A 240 -34.93 3.06 30.13
CA THR A 240 -36.17 2.40 30.62
C THR A 240 -35.93 1.61 31.90
N LEU A 241 -34.69 1.27 32.25
CA LEU A 241 -34.40 0.55 33.51
C LEU A 241 -34.67 1.39 34.76
N LEU A 242 -34.55 2.72 34.69
CA LEU A 242 -34.82 3.57 35.86
C LEU A 242 -36.29 3.52 36.29
N PRO A 243 -37.29 3.87 35.41
CA PRO A 243 -38.69 3.77 35.82
C PRO A 243 -39.08 2.31 36.14
N PHE A 244 -38.52 1.34 35.45
CA PHE A 244 -38.76 -0.07 35.76
C PHE A 244 -38.23 -0.46 37.15
N SER A 245 -37.04 0.03 37.54
CA SER A 245 -36.47 -0.20 38.85
C SER A 245 -37.33 0.44 39.97
N VAL A 246 -37.83 1.67 39.76
CA VAL A 246 -38.76 2.33 40.68
C VAL A 246 -40.00 1.47 40.89
N PHE A 247 -40.66 1.13 39.78
CA PHE A 247 -41.86 0.26 39.81
C PHE A 247 -41.59 -1.08 40.53
N SER A 248 -40.47 -1.72 40.24
CA SER A 248 -40.13 -3.02 40.80
C SER A 248 -39.90 -2.98 42.31
N VAL A 249 -39.20 -1.96 42.78
CA VAL A 249 -38.97 -1.78 44.23
C VAL A 249 -40.28 -1.49 44.97
N GLU A 250 -41.15 -0.67 44.40
CA GLU A 250 -42.49 -0.41 44.97
C GLU A 250 -43.38 -1.66 44.99
N ALA A 251 -43.41 -2.41 43.90
CA ALA A 251 -44.20 -3.63 43.75
C ALA A 251 -43.72 -4.76 44.65
N MET A 252 -42.40 -4.98 44.74
CA MET A 252 -41.78 -6.04 45.57
C MET A 252 -41.62 -5.63 47.01
N LYS A 253 -41.75 -4.34 47.35
CA LYS A 253 -41.48 -3.76 48.69
C LYS A 253 -40.13 -4.18 49.24
N ALA A 254 -39.16 -4.37 48.37
CA ALA A 254 -37.81 -4.84 48.68
C ALA A 254 -36.78 -4.26 47.73
N GLY A 255 -35.52 -4.14 48.16
CA GLY A 255 -34.40 -3.66 47.38
C GLY A 255 -34.30 -2.14 47.33
N HIS A 256 -33.45 -1.65 46.44
CA HIS A 256 -33.19 -0.21 46.26
C HIS A 256 -33.31 0.13 44.77
N VAL A 257 -33.74 1.37 44.50
CA VAL A 257 -33.77 1.89 43.13
C VAL A 257 -32.34 1.99 42.59
N VAL A 258 -32.14 1.54 41.36
CA VAL A 258 -30.82 1.62 40.69
C VAL A 258 -30.40 3.08 40.54
N THR A 259 -29.18 3.41 40.94
CA THR A 259 -28.65 4.77 40.84
C THR A 259 -28.34 5.17 39.40
N ILE A 260 -28.39 6.47 39.11
CA ILE A 260 -28.03 6.99 37.76
C ILE A 260 -26.55 6.67 37.46
N THR A 261 -25.66 6.75 38.47
CA THR A 261 -24.26 6.36 38.33
C THR A 261 -24.12 4.90 37.89
N ALA A 262 -24.88 3.96 38.48
CA ALA A 262 -24.86 2.55 38.06
C ALA A 262 -25.42 2.35 36.63
N LEU A 263 -26.46 3.11 36.25
CA LEU A 263 -27.02 3.06 34.90
C LEU A 263 -26.06 3.62 33.86
N VAL A 264 -25.32 4.70 34.13
CA VAL A 264 -24.28 5.22 33.26
C VAL A 264 -23.13 4.21 33.10
N ALA A 265 -22.71 3.59 34.19
CA ALA A 265 -21.69 2.52 34.17
C ALA A 265 -22.17 1.33 33.32
N LEU A 266 -23.43 0.90 33.48
CA LEU A 266 -24.05 -0.15 32.70
C LEU A 266 -24.08 0.22 31.22
N LEU A 267 -24.58 1.42 30.87
CA LEU A 267 -24.61 1.89 29.48
C LEU A 267 -23.25 1.82 28.82
N VAL A 268 -22.20 2.36 29.47
CA VAL A 268 -20.84 2.38 28.92
C VAL A 268 -20.28 0.96 28.75
N CYS A 269 -20.66 0.02 29.59
CA CYS A 269 -20.28 -1.38 29.49
C CYS A 269 -21.12 -2.18 28.47
N LEU A 270 -22.33 -1.70 28.12
CA LEU A 270 -23.21 -2.31 27.11
C LEU A 270 -22.84 -1.89 25.67
N ILE A 271 -22.43 -0.64 25.48
CA ILE A 271 -22.05 -0.14 24.14
C ILE A 271 -20.64 -0.64 23.79
N PRO A 272 -20.37 -0.97 22.52
CA PRO A 272 -19.08 -1.52 22.11
C PRO A 272 -17.99 -0.44 22.06
N THR A 273 -17.57 0.04 23.24
CA THR A 273 -16.61 1.13 23.42
C THR A 273 -15.23 0.80 22.88
N THR A 274 -14.81 -0.46 22.98
CA THR A 274 -13.48 -0.91 22.56
C THR A 274 -13.25 -0.67 21.07
N ILE A 275 -14.15 -1.16 20.21
CA ILE A 275 -14.01 -0.91 18.76
C ILE A 275 -14.32 0.54 18.41
N GLY A 276 -15.28 1.15 19.10
CA GLY A 276 -15.58 2.58 18.95
C GLY A 276 -14.36 3.47 19.15
N GLY A 277 -13.56 3.18 20.20
CA GLY A 277 -12.32 3.91 20.50
C GLY A 277 -11.15 3.61 19.56
N LEU A 278 -11.07 2.40 19.01
CA LEU A 278 -9.92 1.95 18.21
C LEU A 278 -10.14 2.04 16.69
N LEU A 279 -11.37 2.26 16.21
CA LEU A 279 -11.69 2.21 14.78
C LEU A 279 -10.88 3.21 13.95
N SER A 280 -10.77 4.46 14.39
CA SER A 280 -9.97 5.49 13.74
C SER A 280 -8.50 5.14 13.73
N ALA A 281 -7.97 4.63 14.86
CA ALA A 281 -6.58 4.22 15.00
C ALA A 281 -6.20 3.10 14.02
N ILE A 282 -7.06 2.09 13.84
CA ILE A 282 -6.84 0.99 12.88
C ILE A 282 -6.69 1.52 11.46
N GLY A 283 -7.56 2.43 11.04
CA GLY A 283 -7.52 2.98 9.68
C GLY A 283 -6.27 3.83 9.44
N VAL A 284 -5.86 4.67 10.40
CA VAL A 284 -4.62 5.45 10.30
C VAL A 284 -3.40 4.54 10.29
N ALA A 285 -3.40 3.48 11.11
CA ALA A 285 -2.32 2.50 11.13
C ALA A 285 -2.20 1.72 9.80
N GLY A 286 -3.32 1.44 9.11
CA GLY A 286 -3.33 0.83 7.79
C GLY A 286 -2.60 1.70 6.75
N MET A 287 -2.91 2.99 6.69
CA MET A 287 -2.20 3.93 5.82
C MET A 287 -0.71 4.05 6.17
N SER A 288 -0.38 4.11 7.46
CA SER A 288 1.02 4.15 7.91
C SER A 288 1.81 2.90 7.48
N ARG A 289 1.20 1.72 7.47
CA ARG A 289 1.84 0.49 6.97
C ARG A 289 2.07 0.51 5.46
N MET A 290 1.13 1.04 4.68
CA MET A 290 1.33 1.26 3.24
C MET A 290 2.55 2.14 2.98
N MET A 291 2.68 3.24 3.73
CA MET A 291 3.84 4.15 3.60
C MET A 291 5.14 3.48 4.02
N GLN A 292 5.13 2.61 5.05
CA GLN A 292 6.33 1.83 5.43
C GLN A 292 6.74 0.83 4.36
N ALA A 293 5.80 0.39 3.53
CA ALA A 293 6.04 -0.42 2.35
C ALA A 293 6.38 0.42 1.10
N ASN A 294 6.72 1.70 1.25
CA ASN A 294 7.00 2.64 0.17
C ASN A 294 5.83 2.81 -0.83
N VAL A 295 4.59 2.65 -0.35
CA VAL A 295 3.39 2.86 -1.15
C VAL A 295 2.57 4.00 -0.58
N ILE A 296 2.20 4.95 -1.43
CA ILE A 296 1.37 6.07 -1.06
C ILE A 296 -0.03 5.85 -1.58
N ALA A 297 -0.98 5.76 -0.67
CA ALA A 297 -2.39 5.72 -1.01
C ALA A 297 -3.01 7.12 -0.95
N THR A 298 -3.77 7.49 -1.96
CA THR A 298 -4.47 8.79 -2.02
C THR A 298 -5.62 8.88 -1.01
N SER A 299 -6.08 7.74 -0.49
CA SER A 299 -7.15 7.69 0.52
C SER A 299 -7.15 6.38 1.30
N GLY A 300 -7.69 6.40 2.52
CA GLY A 300 -7.94 5.17 3.28
C GLY A 300 -8.91 4.20 2.58
N ARG A 301 -9.77 4.72 1.69
CA ARG A 301 -10.66 3.91 0.86
C ARG A 301 -9.88 3.05 -0.13
N ALA A 302 -8.82 3.57 -0.73
CA ALA A 302 -7.97 2.80 -1.64
C ALA A 302 -7.28 1.63 -0.89
N VAL A 303 -6.78 1.88 0.34
CA VAL A 303 -6.18 0.83 1.19
C VAL A 303 -7.19 -0.26 1.54
N GLU A 304 -8.43 0.11 1.83
CA GLU A 304 -9.50 -0.82 2.13
C GLU A 304 -9.89 -1.65 0.91
N ALA A 305 -10.07 -0.99 -0.25
CA ALA A 305 -10.35 -1.66 -1.51
C ALA A 305 -9.27 -2.68 -1.88
N ALA A 306 -8.01 -2.38 -1.58
CA ALA A 306 -6.91 -3.33 -1.80
C ALA A 306 -7.08 -4.65 -1.01
N GLY A 307 -7.71 -4.59 0.16
CA GLY A 307 -8.02 -5.78 0.95
C GLY A 307 -9.17 -6.64 0.38
N ASP A 308 -10.05 -6.04 -0.40
CA ASP A 308 -11.23 -6.70 -0.98
C ASP A 308 -11.06 -7.05 -2.46
N VAL A 309 -9.85 -6.90 -3.02
CA VAL A 309 -9.56 -7.22 -4.43
C VAL A 309 -9.83 -8.68 -4.74
N ASP A 310 -10.53 -8.91 -5.87
CA ASP A 310 -10.84 -10.23 -6.41
C ASP A 310 -9.98 -10.59 -7.62
N VAL A 311 -9.54 -9.57 -8.40
CA VAL A 311 -8.81 -9.76 -9.66
C VAL A 311 -7.61 -8.81 -9.71
N LEU A 312 -6.43 -9.35 -9.99
CA LEU A 312 -5.21 -8.59 -10.26
C LEU A 312 -4.89 -8.61 -11.76
N LEU A 313 -4.88 -7.44 -12.38
CA LEU A 313 -4.36 -7.24 -13.73
C LEU A 313 -2.90 -6.82 -13.62
N LEU A 314 -2.01 -7.66 -14.09
CA LEU A 314 -0.57 -7.48 -13.97
C LEU A 314 0.06 -7.36 -15.36
N ASP A 315 0.78 -6.27 -15.60
CA ASP A 315 1.54 -6.17 -16.83
C ASP A 315 2.63 -7.26 -16.88
N LYS A 316 2.96 -7.74 -18.08
CA LYS A 316 4.01 -8.74 -18.26
C LYS A 316 5.38 -8.18 -17.93
N THR A 317 5.70 -7.06 -18.59
CA THR A 317 7.05 -6.48 -18.63
C THR A 317 7.40 -5.80 -17.31
N GLY A 318 8.54 -6.17 -16.71
CA GLY A 318 8.95 -5.60 -15.43
C GLY A 318 8.15 -6.10 -14.21
N THR A 319 6.94 -6.67 -14.40
CA THR A 319 6.09 -7.21 -13.32
C THR A 319 6.28 -8.71 -13.17
N ILE A 320 5.91 -9.49 -14.17
CA ILE A 320 6.01 -10.95 -14.20
C ILE A 320 7.39 -11.37 -14.69
N THR A 321 7.93 -10.66 -15.65
CA THR A 321 9.29 -10.84 -16.16
C THR A 321 10.23 -9.75 -15.62
N LEU A 322 11.53 -9.95 -15.80
CA LEU A 322 12.56 -8.98 -15.41
C LEU A 322 12.51 -7.67 -16.19
N GLY A 323 11.71 -7.61 -17.27
CA GLY A 323 11.60 -6.45 -18.15
C GLY A 323 12.70 -6.35 -19.19
N ASN A 324 13.77 -7.12 -19.05
CA ASN A 324 14.90 -7.17 -19.95
C ASN A 324 14.90 -8.51 -20.67
N ARG A 325 14.88 -8.49 -22.00
CA ARG A 325 15.09 -9.69 -22.79
C ARG A 325 16.55 -10.09 -22.71
N GLN A 326 16.80 -11.37 -22.44
CA GLN A 326 18.14 -11.92 -22.37
C GLN A 326 18.39 -12.92 -23.50
N ALA A 327 19.58 -12.85 -24.08
CA ALA A 327 20.00 -13.83 -25.05
C ALA A 327 20.11 -15.21 -24.39
N SER A 328 19.43 -16.20 -24.96
CA SER A 328 19.34 -17.56 -24.42
C SER A 328 20.01 -18.60 -25.31
N MET A 329 20.02 -18.37 -26.62
CA MET A 329 20.54 -19.32 -27.59
C MET A 329 20.97 -18.64 -28.92
N PHE A 330 21.99 -19.23 -29.54
CA PHE A 330 22.37 -18.94 -30.93
C PHE A 330 21.91 -20.09 -31.82
N VAL A 331 21.16 -19.78 -32.90
CA VAL A 331 20.67 -20.74 -33.89
C VAL A 331 21.35 -20.44 -35.21
N PRO A 332 22.42 -21.18 -35.61
CA PRO A 332 23.18 -20.86 -36.80
C PRO A 332 22.40 -21.17 -38.10
N ALA A 333 22.68 -20.40 -39.13
CA ALA A 333 22.20 -20.70 -40.48
C ALA A 333 22.96 -21.92 -41.07
N PRO A 334 22.39 -22.61 -42.11
CA PRO A 334 23.10 -23.72 -42.75
C PRO A 334 24.50 -23.35 -43.24
N GLY A 335 25.49 -24.16 -42.83
CA GLY A 335 26.89 -23.95 -43.15
C GLY A 335 27.58 -22.83 -42.38
N VAL A 336 27.01 -22.37 -41.29
CA VAL A 336 27.60 -21.47 -40.31
C VAL A 336 27.75 -22.22 -38.97
N THR A 337 28.89 -22.06 -38.30
CA THR A 337 29.09 -22.63 -36.95
C THR A 337 28.42 -21.71 -35.91
N GLU A 338 27.96 -22.30 -34.81
CA GLU A 338 27.38 -21.53 -33.68
C GLU A 338 28.38 -20.51 -33.13
N GLU A 339 29.67 -20.86 -33.13
CA GLU A 339 30.76 -19.98 -32.68
C GLU A 339 30.92 -18.77 -33.61
N ALA A 340 30.84 -18.96 -34.92
CA ALA A 340 30.93 -17.87 -35.90
C ALA A 340 29.73 -16.90 -35.81
N LEU A 341 28.53 -17.43 -35.54
CA LEU A 341 27.37 -16.61 -35.24
C LEU A 341 27.55 -15.84 -33.96
N ALA A 342 28.00 -16.49 -32.86
CA ALA A 342 28.24 -15.87 -31.55
C ALA A 342 29.30 -14.77 -31.64
N ASP A 343 30.37 -14.98 -32.45
CA ASP A 343 31.41 -14.00 -32.68
C ASP A 343 30.90 -12.75 -33.36
N ALA A 344 30.13 -12.88 -34.43
CA ALA A 344 29.52 -11.77 -35.13
C ALA A 344 28.45 -11.06 -34.28
N ALA A 345 27.66 -11.82 -33.52
CA ALA A 345 26.67 -11.30 -32.59
C ALA A 345 27.33 -10.47 -31.48
N GLN A 346 28.43 -10.96 -30.90
CA GLN A 346 29.20 -10.22 -29.90
C GLN A 346 29.77 -8.93 -30.50
N LEU A 347 30.46 -8.98 -31.65
CA LEU A 347 31.05 -7.81 -32.28
C LEU A 347 30.00 -6.71 -32.53
N SER A 348 28.86 -7.07 -33.09
CA SER A 348 27.76 -6.12 -33.36
C SER A 348 27.05 -5.61 -32.13
N SER A 349 27.37 -6.16 -30.93
CA SER A 349 26.75 -5.80 -29.66
C SER A 349 27.71 -5.12 -28.67
N LEU A 350 29.00 -4.97 -28.98
CA LEU A 350 29.99 -4.44 -28.04
C LEU A 350 29.73 -2.98 -27.63
N ALA A 351 29.18 -2.16 -28.51
CA ALA A 351 28.81 -0.78 -28.23
C ALA A 351 27.30 -0.61 -27.97
N ASP A 352 26.56 -1.72 -27.89
CA ASP A 352 25.13 -1.72 -27.60
C ASP A 352 24.91 -1.73 -26.08
N GLU A 353 24.66 -0.57 -25.52
CA GLU A 353 24.47 -0.39 -24.08
C GLU A 353 23.09 -0.89 -23.58
N THR A 354 22.23 -1.36 -24.49
CA THR A 354 20.95 -1.95 -24.11
C THR A 354 21.15 -3.24 -23.28
N PRO A 355 20.22 -3.60 -22.40
CA PRO A 355 20.26 -4.87 -21.68
C PRO A 355 20.34 -6.08 -22.62
N GLU A 356 19.65 -6.03 -23.75
CA GLU A 356 19.68 -7.04 -24.82
C GLU A 356 21.09 -7.18 -25.41
N GLY A 357 21.72 -6.07 -25.79
CA GLY A 357 23.07 -6.07 -26.33
C GLY A 357 24.09 -6.64 -25.36
N ARG A 358 24.02 -6.21 -24.10
CA ARG A 358 24.89 -6.75 -23.03
C ARG A 358 24.69 -8.24 -22.82
N SER A 359 23.43 -8.73 -22.86
CA SER A 359 23.12 -10.15 -22.68
C SER A 359 23.70 -11.02 -23.80
N ILE A 360 23.72 -10.51 -25.05
CA ILE A 360 24.36 -11.21 -26.18
C ILE A 360 25.86 -11.37 -25.95
N VAL A 361 26.53 -10.30 -25.50
CA VAL A 361 27.97 -10.33 -25.17
C VAL A 361 28.26 -11.32 -24.05
N VAL A 362 27.42 -11.33 -22.99
CA VAL A 362 27.57 -12.28 -21.88
C VAL A 362 27.38 -13.72 -22.35
N LEU A 363 26.34 -14.02 -23.13
CA LEU A 363 26.07 -15.37 -23.64
C LEU A 363 27.20 -15.89 -24.53
N ALA A 364 27.75 -15.04 -25.42
CA ALA A 364 28.88 -15.38 -26.28
C ALA A 364 30.13 -15.69 -25.44
N LYS A 365 30.37 -14.90 -24.37
CA LYS A 365 31.50 -15.13 -23.46
C LYS A 365 31.34 -16.44 -22.66
N GLU A 366 30.15 -16.70 -22.14
CA GLU A 366 29.91 -17.91 -21.33
C GLU A 366 29.96 -19.19 -22.13
N ARG A 367 29.38 -19.21 -23.33
CA ARG A 367 29.29 -20.42 -24.17
C ARG A 367 30.59 -20.72 -24.93
N PHE A 368 31.25 -19.68 -25.47
CA PHE A 368 32.37 -19.82 -26.41
C PHE A 368 33.69 -19.22 -25.90
N ASN A 369 33.72 -18.73 -24.63
CA ASN A 369 34.85 -18.04 -24.03
C ASN A 369 35.42 -16.89 -24.89
N ILE A 370 34.57 -16.26 -25.70
CA ILE A 370 34.93 -15.12 -26.53
C ILE A 370 35.13 -13.90 -25.62
N ARG A 371 36.41 -13.57 -25.39
CA ARG A 371 36.80 -12.50 -24.48
C ARG A 371 36.79 -11.16 -25.17
N GLN A 372 36.87 -10.09 -24.37
CA GLN A 372 36.93 -8.69 -24.84
C GLN A 372 38.08 -8.50 -25.81
N ARG A 373 37.80 -7.89 -26.95
CA ARG A 373 38.81 -7.59 -27.99
C ARG A 373 39.31 -6.16 -27.80
N ASP A 374 40.55 -5.91 -28.26
CA ASP A 374 41.08 -4.56 -28.33
C ASP A 374 40.43 -3.79 -29.48
N MET A 375 39.48 -2.95 -29.09
CA MET A 375 38.66 -2.15 -30.01
C MET A 375 39.52 -1.18 -30.85
N ALA A 376 40.63 -0.69 -30.31
CA ALA A 376 41.50 0.25 -31.02
C ALA A 376 42.18 -0.38 -32.21
N GLN A 377 42.42 -1.70 -32.18
CA GLN A 377 43.03 -2.45 -33.28
C GLN A 377 42.07 -2.84 -34.39
N LEU A 378 40.75 -2.85 -34.11
CA LEU A 378 39.74 -3.31 -35.06
C LEU A 378 39.29 -2.25 -36.07
N HIS A 379 39.64 -0.98 -35.86
CA HIS A 379 39.15 0.15 -36.67
C HIS A 379 37.61 0.07 -36.92
N ALA A 380 36.88 -0.29 -35.86
CA ALA A 380 35.44 -0.55 -35.93
C ALA A 380 34.61 0.74 -35.82
N THR A 381 33.63 0.90 -36.71
CA THR A 381 32.61 1.92 -36.64
C THR A 381 31.29 1.31 -36.22
N PHE A 382 30.78 1.67 -35.05
CA PHE A 382 29.51 1.14 -34.56
C PHE A 382 28.32 1.89 -35.10
N ILE A 383 27.28 1.13 -35.46
CA ILE A 383 25.98 1.67 -35.89
C ILE A 383 24.95 1.38 -34.82
N GLY A 384 24.46 2.44 -34.17
CA GLY A 384 23.41 2.35 -33.14
C GLY A 384 22.08 1.91 -33.74
N PHE A 385 21.21 1.34 -32.90
CA PHE A 385 19.86 0.96 -33.29
C PHE A 385 19.05 2.20 -33.70
N SER A 386 18.34 2.09 -34.83
CA SER A 386 17.39 3.10 -35.29
C SER A 386 16.03 2.47 -35.52
N ALA A 387 14.97 3.14 -35.08
CA ALA A 387 13.59 2.70 -35.30
C ALA A 387 13.21 2.65 -36.79
N GLN A 388 13.87 3.46 -37.62
CA GLN A 388 13.64 3.50 -39.08
C GLN A 388 14.25 2.28 -39.78
N THR A 389 15.50 1.93 -39.43
CA THR A 389 16.20 0.77 -40.03
C THR A 389 15.85 -0.52 -39.33
N ARG A 390 15.51 -0.46 -38.02
CA ARG A 390 15.28 -1.61 -37.11
C ARG A 390 16.47 -2.57 -37.08
N MET A 391 17.68 -2.02 -37.22
CA MET A 391 18.97 -2.72 -37.22
C MET A 391 20.00 -1.92 -36.46
N SER A 392 20.97 -2.62 -35.89
CA SER A 392 22.23 -2.09 -35.35
C SER A 392 23.40 -2.95 -35.85
N GLY A 393 24.62 -2.51 -35.68
CA GLY A 393 25.75 -3.31 -36.14
C GLY A 393 27.10 -2.66 -35.97
N VAL A 394 28.07 -3.19 -36.72
CA VAL A 394 29.44 -2.69 -36.76
C VAL A 394 30.01 -2.81 -38.17
N ASP A 395 30.75 -1.77 -38.61
CA ASP A 395 31.52 -1.74 -39.83
C ASP A 395 32.99 -1.94 -39.48
N LEU A 396 33.59 -2.92 -40.13
CA LEU A 396 34.99 -3.28 -40.07
C LEU A 396 35.63 -3.11 -41.46
N PRO A 397 36.94 -2.97 -41.56
CA PRO A 397 37.58 -2.92 -42.88
C PRO A 397 37.22 -4.14 -43.76
N GLY A 398 36.44 -3.92 -44.83
CA GLY A 398 36.00 -4.96 -45.75
C GLY A 398 34.86 -5.88 -45.28
N ARG A 399 34.24 -5.57 -44.11
CA ARG A 399 33.19 -6.40 -43.52
C ARG A 399 32.16 -5.55 -42.79
N GLU A 400 30.87 -5.77 -43.01
CA GLU A 400 29.80 -5.14 -42.26
C GLU A 400 28.96 -6.21 -41.56
N ILE A 401 28.72 -6.06 -40.27
CA ILE A 401 27.83 -6.96 -39.50
C ILE A 401 26.59 -6.18 -39.11
N ARG A 402 25.42 -6.74 -39.37
CA ARG A 402 24.12 -6.16 -38.99
C ARG A 402 23.35 -7.17 -38.18
N LYS A 403 22.72 -6.71 -37.09
CA LYS A 403 21.74 -7.48 -36.32
C LYS A 403 20.42 -6.68 -36.20
N GLY A 404 19.29 -7.35 -36.24
CA GLY A 404 18.01 -6.68 -36.15
C GLY A 404 16.80 -7.58 -36.34
N ALA A 405 15.65 -6.96 -36.56
CA ALA A 405 14.41 -7.65 -36.80
C ALA A 405 14.49 -8.45 -38.14
N ALA A 406 13.87 -9.63 -38.15
CA ALA A 406 13.98 -10.57 -39.27
C ALA A 406 13.58 -9.97 -40.61
N ASP A 407 12.53 -9.15 -40.66
CA ASP A 407 12.06 -8.45 -41.85
C ASP A 407 13.03 -7.35 -42.32
N ALA A 408 13.71 -6.70 -41.40
CA ALA A 408 14.70 -5.67 -41.71
C ALA A 408 15.99 -6.30 -42.30
N ILE A 409 16.50 -7.34 -41.64
CA ILE A 409 17.70 -8.06 -42.10
C ILE A 409 17.40 -8.77 -43.42
N ARG A 410 16.20 -9.32 -43.62
CA ARG A 410 15.81 -9.90 -44.90
C ARG A 410 15.93 -8.85 -46.04
N ARG A 411 15.34 -7.67 -45.87
CA ARG A 411 15.45 -6.57 -46.86
C ARG A 411 16.89 -6.16 -47.08
N TYR A 412 17.70 -6.07 -46.04
CA TYR A 412 19.12 -5.75 -46.14
C TYR A 412 19.87 -6.78 -46.98
N VAL A 413 19.67 -8.07 -46.77
CA VAL A 413 20.31 -9.16 -47.51
C VAL A 413 19.87 -9.20 -48.94
N GLU A 414 18.56 -9.03 -49.22
CA GLU A 414 17.97 -9.02 -50.57
C GLU A 414 18.44 -7.81 -51.39
N THR A 415 18.62 -6.63 -50.77
CA THR A 415 19.17 -5.43 -51.40
C THR A 415 20.61 -5.62 -51.87
N HIS A 416 21.39 -6.48 -51.21
CA HIS A 416 22.75 -6.86 -51.57
C HIS A 416 22.80 -8.12 -52.48
N GLY A 417 21.69 -8.48 -53.14
CA GLY A 417 21.63 -9.52 -54.16
C GLY A 417 21.65 -10.97 -53.65
N SER A 418 21.55 -11.17 -52.30
CA SER A 418 21.56 -12.50 -51.71
C SER A 418 20.14 -12.94 -51.30
N ARG A 419 19.91 -14.26 -51.21
CA ARG A 419 18.62 -14.81 -50.75
C ARG A 419 18.62 -14.99 -49.22
N PHE A 420 17.49 -14.70 -48.61
CA PHE A 420 17.25 -15.05 -47.21
C PHE A 420 16.92 -16.55 -47.11
N PRO A 421 17.71 -17.36 -46.33
CA PRO A 421 17.52 -18.82 -46.29
C PRO A 421 16.17 -19.20 -45.66
N GLU A 422 15.50 -20.19 -46.23
CA GLU A 422 14.23 -20.70 -45.74
C GLU A 422 14.35 -21.35 -44.35
N GLU A 423 15.48 -21.98 -44.07
CA GLU A 423 15.79 -22.58 -42.77
C GLU A 423 15.89 -21.51 -41.67
N VAL A 424 16.46 -20.37 -41.98
CA VAL A 424 16.51 -19.23 -41.02
C VAL A 424 15.11 -18.68 -40.80
N ARG A 425 14.26 -18.60 -41.83
CA ARG A 425 12.86 -18.19 -41.69
C ARG A 425 12.12 -19.12 -40.73
N ARG A 426 12.28 -20.46 -40.90
CA ARG A 426 11.71 -21.45 -39.99
C ARG A 426 12.22 -21.29 -38.56
N ALA A 427 13.52 -21.04 -38.38
CA ALA A 427 14.11 -20.79 -37.06
C ALA A 427 13.52 -19.54 -36.40
N VAL A 428 13.32 -18.44 -37.18
CA VAL A 428 12.65 -17.22 -36.70
C VAL A 428 11.23 -17.53 -36.21
N ASP A 429 10.46 -18.27 -37.06
CA ASP A 429 9.08 -18.65 -36.69
C ASP A 429 9.03 -19.56 -35.46
N GLU A 430 9.99 -20.46 -35.32
CA GLU A 430 10.07 -21.37 -34.19
C GLU A 430 10.45 -20.65 -32.90
N VAL A 431 11.41 -19.72 -32.94
CA VAL A 431 11.76 -18.85 -31.81
C VAL A 431 10.56 -18.02 -31.39
N ALA A 432 9.84 -17.42 -32.33
CA ALA A 432 8.63 -16.65 -32.07
C ALA A 432 7.51 -17.50 -31.44
N ARG A 433 7.31 -18.76 -31.93
CA ARG A 433 6.31 -19.69 -31.32
C ARG A 433 6.63 -20.07 -29.91
N ARG A 434 7.91 -20.09 -29.49
CA ARG A 434 8.34 -20.35 -28.13
C ARG A 434 8.19 -19.15 -27.21
N GLY A 435 7.67 -18.04 -27.72
CA GLY A 435 7.48 -16.83 -26.92
C GLY A 435 8.70 -15.94 -26.80
N SER A 436 9.75 -16.24 -27.56
CA SER A 436 10.99 -15.49 -27.57
C SER A 436 11.05 -14.51 -28.75
N THR A 437 11.90 -13.49 -28.67
CA THR A 437 12.12 -12.54 -29.76
C THR A 437 13.33 -12.98 -30.58
N PRO A 438 13.15 -13.24 -31.88
CA PRO A 438 14.25 -13.56 -32.77
C PRO A 438 14.97 -12.29 -33.24
N LEU A 439 16.28 -12.19 -33.05
CA LEU A 439 17.15 -11.25 -33.73
C LEU A 439 17.98 -11.97 -34.77
N VAL A 440 17.96 -11.51 -36.02
CA VAL A 440 18.75 -12.10 -37.11
C VAL A 440 20.07 -11.34 -37.24
N VAL A 441 21.15 -12.09 -37.49
CA VAL A 441 22.49 -11.55 -37.73
C VAL A 441 22.88 -11.84 -39.19
N ALA A 442 23.35 -10.81 -39.86
CA ALA A 442 23.89 -10.92 -41.24
C ALA A 442 25.28 -10.28 -41.32
N ASP A 443 26.07 -10.79 -42.23
CA ASP A 443 27.44 -10.38 -42.51
C ASP A 443 27.51 -9.99 -44.00
N LEU A 444 28.05 -8.83 -44.34
CA LEU A 444 28.37 -8.38 -45.68
C LEU A 444 29.88 -8.42 -45.86
N HIS A 445 30.37 -9.26 -46.72
CA HIS A 445 31.79 -9.38 -47.04
C HIS A 445 31.99 -9.34 -48.55
N GLU A 446 32.89 -8.50 -49.03
CA GLU A 446 33.19 -8.34 -50.47
C GLU A 446 31.95 -8.09 -51.35
N GLY A 447 30.96 -7.37 -50.84
CA GLY A 447 29.73 -7.03 -51.57
C GLY A 447 28.62 -8.10 -51.55
N ALA A 448 28.86 -9.27 -50.95
CA ALA A 448 27.88 -10.34 -50.81
C ALA A 448 27.36 -10.41 -49.35
N ALA A 449 26.07 -10.24 -49.14
CA ALA A 449 25.47 -10.40 -47.84
C ALA A 449 25.12 -11.87 -47.52
N ARG A 450 25.45 -12.34 -46.33
CA ARG A 450 25.14 -13.69 -45.87
C ARG A 450 24.43 -13.63 -44.52
N VAL A 451 23.34 -14.38 -44.34
CA VAL A 451 22.71 -14.55 -43.04
C VAL A 451 23.53 -15.56 -42.25
N LEU A 452 23.93 -15.18 -41.03
CA LEU A 452 24.69 -16.02 -40.13
C LEU A 452 23.80 -16.87 -39.20
N GLY A 453 22.63 -16.36 -38.81
CA GLY A 453 21.70 -17.10 -37.97
C GLY A 453 20.78 -16.20 -37.16
N VAL A 454 20.18 -16.77 -36.13
CA VAL A 454 19.20 -16.14 -35.24
C VAL A 454 19.70 -16.17 -33.79
N ILE A 455 19.57 -15.06 -33.09
CA ILE A 455 19.74 -14.98 -31.65
C ILE A 455 18.35 -15.05 -31.03
N GLU A 456 18.13 -15.97 -30.09
CA GLU A 456 16.90 -16.02 -29.30
C GLU A 456 17.04 -15.12 -28.10
N LEU A 457 16.18 -14.10 -28.00
CA LEU A 457 16.03 -13.26 -26.83
C LEU A 457 14.79 -13.70 -26.06
N LYS A 458 14.94 -14.16 -24.83
CA LYS A 458 13.87 -14.66 -23.97
C LYS A 458 13.57 -13.68 -22.84
N ASP A 459 12.29 -13.42 -22.59
CA ASP A 459 11.84 -12.77 -21.36
C ASP A 459 11.97 -13.75 -20.18
N ILE A 460 12.68 -13.33 -19.14
CA ILE A 460 12.89 -14.19 -17.96
C ILE A 460 11.81 -13.91 -16.93
N VAL A 461 11.06 -14.94 -16.58
CA VAL A 461 10.09 -14.90 -15.48
C VAL A 461 10.84 -14.73 -14.13
N LYS A 462 10.37 -13.81 -13.30
CA LYS A 462 10.97 -13.54 -11.99
C LYS A 462 10.91 -14.77 -11.10
N GLY A 463 12.02 -15.07 -10.41
CA GLY A 463 12.05 -16.15 -9.43
C GLY A 463 11.07 -15.92 -8.29
N GLY A 464 10.37 -16.98 -7.85
CA GLY A 464 9.42 -16.93 -6.73
C GLY A 464 8.04 -16.34 -7.09
N ILE A 465 7.81 -15.87 -8.33
CA ILE A 465 6.52 -15.28 -8.73
C ILE A 465 5.40 -16.33 -8.76
N LYS A 466 5.73 -17.55 -9.16
CA LYS A 466 4.76 -18.66 -9.25
C LYS A 466 4.20 -19.04 -7.88
N GLU A 467 5.04 -19.07 -6.87
CA GLU A 467 4.68 -19.32 -5.49
C GLU A 467 3.76 -18.21 -4.96
N ARG A 468 4.09 -16.96 -5.27
CA ARG A 468 3.25 -15.80 -4.93
C ARG A 468 1.86 -15.88 -5.56
N PHE A 469 1.77 -16.25 -6.84
CA PHE A 469 0.46 -16.42 -7.50
C PHE A 469 -0.33 -17.59 -6.91
N ALA A 470 0.35 -18.66 -6.49
CA ALA A 470 -0.30 -19.77 -5.78
C ALA A 470 -0.86 -19.32 -4.41
N GLU A 471 -0.19 -18.43 -3.70
CA GLU A 471 -0.68 -17.83 -2.44
C GLU A 471 -1.91 -16.93 -2.70
N LEU A 472 -1.87 -16.06 -3.72
CA LEU A 472 -3.01 -15.24 -4.10
C LEU A 472 -4.24 -16.08 -4.46
N ARG A 473 -4.04 -17.16 -5.19
CA ARG A 473 -5.12 -18.09 -5.56
C ARG A 473 -5.76 -18.77 -4.33
N LYS A 474 -4.96 -19.13 -3.31
CA LYS A 474 -5.50 -19.62 -2.02
C LYS A 474 -6.35 -18.58 -1.31
N MET A 475 -6.10 -17.30 -1.55
CA MET A 475 -6.90 -16.18 -1.02
C MET A 475 -8.15 -15.87 -1.84
N GLY A 476 -8.39 -16.60 -2.93
CA GLY A 476 -9.52 -16.39 -3.84
C GLY A 476 -9.28 -15.27 -4.86
N ILE A 477 -8.04 -14.80 -5.02
CA ILE A 477 -7.70 -13.73 -5.95
C ILE A 477 -7.27 -14.33 -7.28
N LYS A 478 -7.91 -13.90 -8.36
CA LYS A 478 -7.58 -14.28 -9.74
C LYS A 478 -6.46 -13.37 -10.26
N THR A 479 -5.43 -13.96 -10.85
CA THR A 479 -4.33 -13.23 -11.49
C THR A 479 -4.47 -13.29 -13.00
N VAL A 480 -4.41 -12.14 -13.68
CA VAL A 480 -4.53 -12.01 -15.14
C VAL A 480 -3.31 -11.25 -15.65
N MET A 481 -2.50 -11.91 -16.48
CA MET A 481 -1.38 -11.26 -17.15
C MET A 481 -1.89 -10.43 -18.34
N VAL A 482 -1.42 -9.20 -18.45
CA VAL A 482 -1.73 -8.31 -19.58
C VAL A 482 -0.45 -8.08 -20.38
N THR A 483 -0.50 -8.24 -21.70
CA THR A 483 0.66 -8.06 -22.58
C THR A 483 0.26 -7.65 -23.99
N GLY A 484 1.09 -6.84 -24.64
CA GLY A 484 0.99 -6.54 -26.07
C GLY A 484 1.50 -7.67 -26.99
N ASP A 485 2.06 -8.75 -26.43
CA ASP A 485 2.56 -9.88 -27.20
C ASP A 485 1.42 -10.65 -27.90
N ASN A 486 1.78 -11.41 -28.93
CA ASN A 486 0.84 -12.33 -29.56
C ASN A 486 0.39 -13.44 -28.58
N ARG A 487 -0.75 -14.07 -28.91
CA ARG A 487 -1.41 -15.04 -28.03
C ARG A 487 -0.53 -16.26 -27.68
N LEU A 488 0.33 -16.71 -28.57
CA LEU A 488 1.19 -17.88 -28.34
C LEU A 488 2.30 -17.56 -27.34
N THR A 489 2.95 -16.41 -27.50
CA THR A 489 3.96 -15.89 -26.56
C THR A 489 3.35 -15.67 -25.18
N ALA A 490 2.20 -15.01 -25.12
CA ALA A 490 1.48 -14.74 -23.90
C ALA A 490 1.11 -16.04 -23.15
N ALA A 491 0.61 -17.05 -23.88
CA ALA A 491 0.25 -18.34 -23.29
C ALA A 491 1.46 -19.08 -22.69
N ALA A 492 2.62 -19.04 -23.37
CA ALA A 492 3.84 -19.69 -22.88
C ALA A 492 4.33 -19.04 -21.56
N ILE A 493 4.38 -17.72 -21.52
CA ILE A 493 4.81 -16.96 -20.33
C ILE A 493 3.79 -17.12 -19.18
N ALA A 494 2.50 -17.08 -19.48
CA ALA A 494 1.43 -17.27 -18.51
C ALA A 494 1.52 -18.65 -17.82
N ALA A 495 1.78 -19.71 -18.60
CA ALA A 495 1.96 -21.07 -18.09
C ALA A 495 3.24 -21.19 -17.23
N GLU A 496 4.35 -20.59 -17.65
CA GLU A 496 5.62 -20.58 -16.92
C GLU A 496 5.46 -19.82 -15.58
N ALA A 497 4.84 -18.64 -15.61
CA ALA A 497 4.61 -17.81 -14.42
C ALA A 497 3.51 -18.36 -13.50
N GLY A 498 2.60 -19.20 -14.03
CA GLY A 498 1.52 -19.80 -13.25
C GLY A 498 0.37 -18.83 -12.95
N VAL A 499 0.11 -17.84 -13.80
CA VAL A 499 -1.08 -16.97 -13.70
C VAL A 499 -2.35 -17.73 -14.09
N ASP A 500 -3.51 -17.22 -13.63
CA ASP A 500 -4.79 -17.89 -13.87
C ASP A 500 -5.35 -17.65 -15.27
N ASP A 501 -5.01 -16.49 -15.86
CA ASP A 501 -5.51 -16.07 -17.17
C ASP A 501 -4.56 -15.05 -17.82
N PHE A 502 -4.75 -14.72 -19.10
CA PHE A 502 -3.96 -13.71 -19.76
C PHE A 502 -4.75 -12.97 -20.84
N LEU A 503 -4.43 -11.70 -21.04
CA LEU A 503 -4.89 -10.83 -22.10
C LEU A 503 -3.70 -10.54 -23.05
N ALA A 504 -3.72 -11.14 -24.25
CA ALA A 504 -2.73 -10.93 -25.28
C ALA A 504 -3.15 -9.81 -26.24
N GLU A 505 -2.19 -9.22 -26.97
CA GLU A 505 -2.43 -8.13 -27.94
C GLU A 505 -3.21 -6.97 -27.29
N ALA A 506 -2.91 -6.70 -26.01
CA ALA A 506 -3.65 -5.75 -25.20
C ALA A 506 -3.48 -4.32 -25.69
N THR A 507 -4.59 -3.67 -26.00
CA THR A 507 -4.68 -2.22 -26.24
C THR A 507 -5.26 -1.51 -25.02
N PRO A 508 -5.13 -0.18 -24.89
CA PRO A 508 -5.78 0.57 -23.80
C PRO A 508 -7.28 0.29 -23.69
N GLU A 509 -7.97 0.13 -24.83
CA GLU A 509 -9.41 -0.14 -24.91
C GLU A 509 -9.74 -1.54 -24.38
N THR A 510 -8.95 -2.56 -24.76
CA THR A 510 -9.16 -3.94 -24.29
C THR A 510 -8.85 -4.08 -22.80
N LYS A 511 -7.81 -3.39 -22.29
CA LYS A 511 -7.53 -3.31 -20.83
C LYS A 511 -8.73 -2.73 -20.08
N LEU A 512 -9.26 -1.60 -20.56
CA LEU A 512 -10.43 -0.95 -19.98
C LEU A 512 -11.69 -1.83 -20.02
N ALA A 513 -11.94 -2.50 -21.16
CA ALA A 513 -13.08 -3.40 -21.33
C ALA A 513 -13.01 -4.58 -20.34
N THR A 514 -11.84 -5.19 -20.17
CA THR A 514 -11.61 -6.29 -19.21
C THR A 514 -11.89 -5.86 -17.76
N ILE A 515 -11.46 -4.67 -17.35
CA ILE A 515 -11.75 -4.14 -16.02
C ILE A 515 -13.27 -4.01 -15.83
N ARG A 516 -13.96 -3.39 -16.79
CA ARG A 516 -15.42 -3.20 -16.73
C ARG A 516 -16.19 -4.51 -16.70
N GLU A 517 -15.74 -5.52 -17.43
CA GLU A 517 -16.33 -6.85 -17.42
C GLU A 517 -16.28 -7.48 -16.02
N HIS A 518 -15.11 -7.44 -15.39
CA HIS A 518 -14.97 -7.94 -14.02
C HIS A 518 -15.79 -7.14 -13.01
N GLN A 519 -15.81 -5.80 -13.13
CA GLN A 519 -16.61 -4.92 -12.27
C GLN A 519 -18.12 -5.16 -12.46
N ALA A 520 -18.60 -5.39 -13.69
CA ALA A 520 -19.99 -5.74 -13.98
C ALA A 520 -20.40 -7.08 -13.34
N ALA A 521 -19.43 -8.00 -13.16
CA ALA A 521 -19.63 -9.24 -12.42
C ALA A 521 -19.53 -9.06 -10.89
N GLY A 522 -19.45 -7.83 -10.38
CA GLY A 522 -19.36 -7.50 -8.95
C GLY A 522 -17.98 -7.74 -8.32
N ARG A 523 -16.92 -7.85 -9.12
CA ARG A 523 -15.56 -8.10 -8.66
C ARG A 523 -14.77 -6.80 -8.58
N LEU A 524 -13.96 -6.65 -7.53
CA LEU A 524 -13.03 -5.54 -7.39
C LEU A 524 -11.71 -5.86 -8.12
N VAL A 525 -11.29 -4.92 -8.95
CA VAL A 525 -10.13 -5.07 -9.83
C VAL A 525 -9.00 -4.17 -9.38
N ALA A 526 -7.81 -4.76 -9.22
CA ALA A 526 -6.57 -4.02 -9.04
C ALA A 526 -5.70 -4.10 -10.30
N MET A 527 -5.03 -2.99 -10.63
CA MET A 527 -4.12 -2.90 -11.77
C MET A 527 -2.86 -2.11 -11.40
N THR A 528 -1.73 -2.51 -11.99
CA THR A 528 -0.50 -1.71 -12.03
C THR A 528 -0.28 -1.16 -13.43
N GLY A 529 0.33 0.02 -13.53
CA GLY A 529 0.70 0.61 -14.81
C GLY A 529 1.68 1.76 -14.64
N ASP A 530 2.47 2.04 -15.66
CA ASP A 530 3.50 3.09 -15.68
C ASP A 530 3.38 4.02 -16.90
N GLY A 531 2.76 3.57 -17.99
CA GLY A 531 2.63 4.31 -19.23
C GLY A 531 1.38 5.20 -19.33
N THR A 532 1.43 6.16 -20.24
CA THR A 532 0.27 6.99 -20.60
C THR A 532 -0.88 6.14 -21.14
N ASN A 533 -0.55 5.03 -21.80
CA ASN A 533 -1.53 4.08 -22.34
C ASN A 533 -2.31 3.34 -21.25
N ASP A 534 -1.79 3.28 -20.04
CA ASP A 534 -2.44 2.64 -18.89
C ASP A 534 -3.38 3.58 -18.13
N ALA A 535 -3.23 4.89 -18.29
CA ALA A 535 -3.99 5.89 -17.53
C ALA A 535 -5.51 5.69 -17.59
N PRO A 536 -6.15 5.38 -18.74
CA PRO A 536 -7.60 5.11 -18.78
C PRO A 536 -8.01 3.87 -17.97
N ALA A 537 -7.20 2.82 -18.00
CA ALA A 537 -7.42 1.58 -17.26
C ALA A 537 -7.18 1.78 -15.75
N LEU A 538 -6.12 2.51 -15.38
CA LEU A 538 -5.83 2.90 -13.98
C LEU A 538 -6.97 3.74 -13.40
N ALA A 539 -7.49 4.72 -14.15
CA ALA A 539 -8.62 5.54 -13.70
C ALA A 539 -9.91 4.73 -13.44
N GLN A 540 -10.09 3.61 -14.14
CA GLN A 540 -11.25 2.73 -14.01
C GLN A 540 -11.09 1.71 -12.88
N ALA A 541 -9.88 1.22 -12.61
CA ALA A 541 -9.63 0.18 -11.62
C ALA A 541 -9.97 0.63 -10.19
N ASP A 542 -10.48 -0.29 -9.35
CA ASP A 542 -10.81 -0.01 -7.95
C ASP A 542 -9.54 0.28 -7.13
N VAL A 543 -8.48 -0.45 -7.43
CA VAL A 543 -7.12 -0.24 -6.92
C VAL A 543 -6.17 -0.04 -8.09
N ALA A 544 -5.70 1.17 -8.24
CA ALA A 544 -4.84 1.59 -9.34
C ALA A 544 -3.48 2.02 -8.80
N VAL A 545 -2.45 1.23 -9.06
CA VAL A 545 -1.09 1.49 -8.57
C VAL A 545 -0.24 2.01 -9.73
N ALA A 546 0.08 3.29 -9.69
CA ALA A 546 1.03 3.89 -10.61
C ALA A 546 2.46 3.71 -10.11
N MET A 547 3.41 3.46 -11.00
CA MET A 547 4.83 3.43 -10.67
C MET A 547 5.37 4.84 -10.50
N ASN A 548 6.34 5.04 -9.60
CA ASN A 548 7.01 6.34 -9.47
C ASN A 548 7.80 6.72 -10.72
N THR A 549 8.36 5.75 -11.42
CA THR A 549 9.02 5.94 -12.72
C THR A 549 8.05 6.23 -13.87
N GLY A 550 6.76 5.98 -13.67
CA GLY A 550 5.74 6.14 -14.68
C GLY A 550 5.42 7.59 -15.05
N THR A 551 4.65 7.75 -16.11
CA THR A 551 4.23 9.05 -16.63
C THR A 551 3.37 9.83 -15.63
N GLN A 552 3.34 11.15 -15.77
CA GLN A 552 2.47 12.01 -14.95
C GLN A 552 0.99 11.63 -15.08
N ALA A 553 0.56 11.25 -16.31
CA ALA A 553 -0.80 10.80 -16.56
C ALA A 553 -1.16 9.52 -15.77
N ALA A 554 -0.26 8.55 -15.72
CA ALA A 554 -0.43 7.34 -14.93
C ALA A 554 -0.52 7.66 -13.42
N LYS A 555 0.37 8.53 -12.90
CA LYS A 555 0.37 8.95 -11.49
C LYS A 555 -0.91 9.69 -11.08
N GLU A 556 -1.48 10.50 -11.99
CA GLU A 556 -2.74 11.22 -11.74
C GLU A 556 -3.97 10.31 -11.82
N ALA A 557 -3.93 9.30 -12.69
CA ALA A 557 -5.00 8.31 -12.83
C ALA A 557 -5.03 7.30 -11.66
N GLY A 558 -3.86 6.99 -11.08
CA GLY A 558 -3.73 6.05 -9.98
C GLY A 558 -4.29 6.57 -8.65
N ASN A 559 -4.83 5.67 -7.84
CA ASN A 559 -5.22 5.98 -6.46
C ASN A 559 -4.16 5.52 -5.43
N MET A 560 -3.09 4.91 -5.90
CA MET A 560 -1.87 4.60 -5.17
C MET A 560 -0.64 4.86 -6.04
N VAL A 561 0.49 5.15 -5.41
CA VAL A 561 1.79 5.27 -6.09
C VAL A 561 2.80 4.39 -5.37
N ASP A 562 3.42 3.49 -6.10
CA ASP A 562 4.55 2.68 -5.64
C ASP A 562 5.85 3.44 -5.87
N LEU A 563 6.52 3.82 -4.77
CA LEU A 563 7.75 4.58 -4.82
C LEU A 563 8.96 3.75 -5.27
N ASP A 564 8.93 2.45 -5.01
CA ASP A 564 10.00 1.51 -5.42
C ASP A 564 9.90 1.16 -6.91
N SER A 565 8.84 1.59 -7.58
CA SER A 565 8.54 1.22 -8.97
C SER A 565 8.65 -0.30 -9.22
N ASN A 566 8.23 -1.07 -8.23
CA ASN A 566 8.25 -2.53 -8.27
C ASN A 566 6.84 -3.08 -8.49
N PRO A 567 6.50 -3.50 -9.70
CA PRO A 567 5.14 -3.94 -10.02
C PRO A 567 4.64 -5.13 -9.18
N THR A 568 5.53 -5.92 -8.59
CA THR A 568 5.14 -7.00 -7.66
C THR A 568 4.66 -6.47 -6.32
N LYS A 569 4.84 -5.18 -6.05
CA LYS A 569 4.38 -4.48 -4.85
C LYS A 569 2.86 -4.54 -4.69
N LEU A 570 2.11 -4.69 -5.79
CA LEU A 570 0.66 -4.87 -5.75
C LEU A 570 0.24 -6.04 -4.84
N ILE A 571 1.03 -7.11 -4.79
CA ILE A 571 0.77 -8.26 -3.92
C ILE A 571 0.87 -7.83 -2.45
N GLU A 572 1.93 -7.10 -2.09
CA GLU A 572 2.14 -6.57 -0.73
C GLU A 572 1.05 -5.57 -0.35
N ILE A 573 0.62 -4.72 -1.29
CA ILE A 573 -0.50 -3.78 -1.12
C ILE A 573 -1.78 -4.52 -0.73
N VAL A 574 -2.10 -5.60 -1.44
CA VAL A 574 -3.28 -6.44 -1.16
C VAL A 574 -3.16 -7.12 0.21
N GLU A 575 -1.99 -7.64 0.56
CA GLU A 575 -1.74 -8.25 1.87
C GLU A 575 -1.95 -7.25 3.02
N ILE A 576 -1.44 -6.01 2.89
CA ILE A 576 -1.62 -4.93 3.88
C ILE A 576 -3.10 -4.56 3.99
N GLY A 577 -3.79 -4.42 2.87
CA GLY A 577 -5.24 -4.17 2.84
C GLY A 577 -6.03 -5.26 3.55
N LYS A 578 -5.78 -6.54 3.24
CA LYS A 578 -6.39 -7.70 3.90
C LYS A 578 -6.07 -7.73 5.40
N GLN A 579 -4.84 -7.44 5.79
CA GLN A 579 -4.46 -7.36 7.20
C GLN A 579 -5.26 -6.27 7.94
N MET A 580 -5.49 -5.13 7.31
CA MET A 580 -6.30 -4.04 7.88
C MET A 580 -7.75 -4.47 8.10
N LEU A 581 -8.37 -5.10 7.09
CA LEU A 581 -9.75 -5.61 7.19
C LEU A 581 -9.87 -6.71 8.26
N MET A 582 -8.92 -7.65 8.28
CA MET A 582 -8.87 -8.70 9.32
C MET A 582 -8.72 -8.13 10.72
N THR A 583 -7.87 -7.11 10.90
CA THR A 583 -7.66 -6.45 12.19
C THR A 583 -8.95 -5.81 12.67
N ARG A 584 -9.65 -5.10 11.79
CA ARG A 584 -10.96 -4.48 12.08
C ARG A 584 -11.99 -5.54 12.46
N GLY A 585 -12.13 -6.60 11.66
CA GLY A 585 -13.06 -7.71 11.94
C GLY A 585 -12.76 -8.42 13.26
N SER A 586 -11.49 -8.71 13.55
CA SER A 586 -11.06 -9.37 14.79
C SER A 586 -11.37 -8.52 16.03
N LEU A 587 -11.03 -7.23 15.98
CA LEU A 587 -11.30 -6.31 17.09
C LEU A 587 -12.78 -6.02 17.29
N THR A 588 -13.58 -6.00 16.21
CA THR A 588 -15.04 -5.89 16.30
C THR A 588 -15.64 -7.12 16.97
N THR A 589 -15.22 -8.33 16.53
CA THR A 589 -15.66 -9.60 17.14
C THR A 589 -15.31 -9.64 18.63
N PHE A 590 -14.06 -9.28 18.97
CA PHE A 590 -13.62 -9.24 20.36
C PHE A 590 -14.40 -8.20 21.17
N SER A 591 -14.63 -6.99 20.64
CA SER A 591 -15.35 -5.92 21.32
C SER A 591 -16.78 -6.33 21.72
N ILE A 592 -17.50 -6.96 20.80
CA ILE A 592 -18.87 -7.45 21.07
C ILE A 592 -18.83 -8.60 22.07
N ALA A 593 -17.90 -9.54 21.90
CA ALA A 593 -17.77 -10.70 22.74
C ALA A 593 -17.38 -10.38 24.19
N ASN A 594 -16.49 -9.40 24.39
CA ASN A 594 -16.02 -9.05 25.73
C ASN A 594 -17.07 -8.34 26.60
N ASP A 595 -18.10 -7.76 25.99
CA ASP A 595 -19.17 -7.08 26.71
C ASP A 595 -20.07 -8.09 27.47
N ILE A 596 -20.10 -9.34 27.02
CA ILE A 596 -20.93 -10.40 27.65
C ILE A 596 -20.59 -10.59 29.14
N ALA A 597 -19.30 -10.65 29.48
CA ALA A 597 -18.91 -10.87 30.89
C ALA A 597 -19.32 -9.71 31.80
N LYS A 598 -19.38 -8.50 31.26
CA LYS A 598 -19.79 -7.31 32.01
C LYS A 598 -21.26 -7.36 32.43
N TYR A 599 -22.11 -8.05 31.64
CA TYR A 599 -23.51 -8.26 32.01
C TYR A 599 -23.64 -9.15 33.24
N PHE A 600 -22.80 -10.17 33.39
CA PHE A 600 -22.74 -11.04 34.54
C PHE A 600 -22.13 -10.37 35.76
N ALA A 601 -21.45 -9.24 35.63
CA ALA A 601 -20.98 -8.41 36.73
C ALA A 601 -22.05 -7.40 37.18
N ILE A 602 -22.60 -6.61 36.21
CA ILE A 602 -23.38 -5.40 36.56
C ILE A 602 -24.86 -5.73 36.76
N ILE A 603 -25.48 -6.66 36.01
CA ILE A 603 -26.91 -6.97 36.18
C ILE A 603 -27.22 -7.55 37.54
N PRO A 604 -26.50 -8.58 38.07
CA PRO A 604 -26.72 -9.04 39.45
C PRO A 604 -26.48 -7.93 40.46
N ALA A 605 -25.37 -7.17 40.31
CA ALA A 605 -25.04 -6.08 41.20
C ALA A 605 -26.12 -5.01 41.31
N ALA A 606 -26.77 -4.68 40.18
CA ALA A 606 -27.82 -3.66 40.15
C ALA A 606 -29.18 -4.12 40.65
N PHE A 607 -29.52 -5.42 40.51
CA PHE A 607 -30.90 -5.87 40.74
C PHE A 607 -31.08 -7.00 41.75
N VAL A 608 -30.00 -7.61 42.28
CA VAL A 608 -30.10 -8.76 43.21
C VAL A 608 -30.82 -8.44 44.52
N THR A 609 -30.79 -7.20 44.93
CA THR A 609 -31.50 -6.74 46.14
C THR A 609 -33.01 -6.73 45.93
N THR A 610 -33.50 -6.47 44.76
CA THR A 610 -34.91 -6.48 44.36
C THR A 610 -35.35 -7.86 43.88
N TYR A 611 -34.49 -8.54 43.12
CA TYR A 611 -34.70 -9.86 42.54
C TYR A 611 -33.60 -10.85 42.98
N PRO A 612 -33.71 -11.49 44.13
CA PRO A 612 -32.66 -12.40 44.66
C PRO A 612 -32.32 -13.56 43.76
N GLN A 613 -33.25 -13.96 42.86
CA GLN A 613 -33.04 -15.02 41.85
C GLN A 613 -31.92 -14.70 40.87
N LEU A 614 -31.64 -13.41 40.63
CA LEU A 614 -30.56 -12.97 39.74
C LEU A 614 -29.15 -13.29 40.30
N ARG A 615 -29.04 -13.74 41.55
CA ARG A 615 -27.77 -14.23 42.11
C ARG A 615 -27.18 -15.39 41.28
N VAL A 616 -27.98 -16.15 40.59
CA VAL A 616 -27.52 -17.21 39.65
C VAL A 616 -26.62 -16.64 38.54
N LEU A 617 -26.79 -15.36 38.19
CA LEU A 617 -25.96 -14.69 37.19
C LEU A 617 -24.62 -14.19 37.74
N ASP A 618 -24.43 -14.18 39.07
CA ASP A 618 -23.14 -13.82 39.71
C ASP A 618 -22.17 -15.01 39.65
N ILE A 619 -21.78 -15.37 38.45
CA ILE A 619 -20.86 -16.49 38.17
C ILE A 619 -19.46 -16.20 38.75
N MET A 620 -19.06 -14.94 38.83
CA MET A 620 -17.75 -14.53 39.29
C MET A 620 -17.66 -14.40 40.80
N HIS A 621 -18.79 -14.45 41.54
CA HIS A 621 -18.86 -14.24 42.99
C HIS A 621 -18.10 -13.00 43.41
N LEU A 622 -18.52 -11.82 42.89
CA LEU A 622 -17.88 -10.54 43.14
C LEU A 622 -18.18 -10.08 44.59
N THR A 623 -17.25 -9.31 45.16
CA THR A 623 -17.22 -9.02 46.61
C THR A 623 -18.41 -8.16 47.06
N SER A 624 -18.78 -7.15 46.28
CA SER A 624 -19.91 -6.27 46.54
C SER A 624 -20.53 -5.76 45.23
N PRO A 625 -21.78 -5.24 45.25
CA PRO A 625 -22.37 -4.58 44.07
C PRO A 625 -21.54 -3.41 43.57
N ALA A 626 -20.97 -2.62 44.46
CA ALA A 626 -20.14 -1.46 44.10
C ALA A 626 -18.83 -1.90 43.43
N SER A 627 -18.13 -2.88 44.01
CA SER A 627 -16.88 -3.40 43.43
C SER A 627 -17.13 -4.10 42.11
N ALA A 628 -18.24 -4.81 41.96
CA ALA A 628 -18.61 -5.46 40.69
C ALA A 628 -18.79 -4.47 39.54
N ILE A 629 -19.55 -3.39 39.77
CA ILE A 629 -19.75 -2.32 38.77
C ILE A 629 -18.43 -1.62 38.48
N LEU A 630 -17.66 -1.26 39.49
CA LEU A 630 -16.38 -0.57 39.34
C LEU A 630 -15.36 -1.44 38.60
N SER A 631 -15.25 -2.74 38.92
CA SER A 631 -14.36 -3.69 38.28
C SER A 631 -14.67 -3.84 36.77
N ALA A 632 -15.95 -3.88 36.39
CA ALA A 632 -16.37 -3.93 35.02
C ALA A 632 -15.99 -2.65 34.25
N VAL A 633 -16.15 -1.47 34.85
CA VAL A 633 -15.77 -0.18 34.24
C VAL A 633 -14.25 -0.06 34.12
N ILE A 634 -13.49 -0.45 35.14
CA ILE A 634 -12.02 -0.49 35.09
C ILE A 634 -11.54 -1.40 33.95
N PHE A 635 -12.07 -2.62 33.92
CA PHE A 635 -11.73 -3.56 32.84
C PHE A 635 -12.03 -2.97 31.47
N ASN A 636 -13.18 -2.30 31.30
CA ASN A 636 -13.58 -1.67 30.04
C ASN A 636 -12.59 -0.58 29.57
N ALA A 637 -12.02 0.19 30.50
CA ALA A 637 -10.99 1.16 30.19
C ALA A 637 -9.63 0.51 29.86
N LEU A 638 -9.20 -0.47 30.65
CA LEU A 638 -7.90 -1.12 30.50
C LEU A 638 -7.79 -1.97 29.25
N ILE A 639 -8.88 -2.62 28.82
CA ILE A 639 -8.86 -3.45 27.61
C ILE A 639 -8.61 -2.61 26.35
N ILE A 640 -9.04 -1.34 26.31
CA ILE A 640 -8.73 -0.43 25.20
C ILE A 640 -7.21 -0.26 25.11
N VAL A 641 -6.54 0.01 26.22
CA VAL A 641 -5.07 0.18 26.27
C VAL A 641 -4.37 -1.11 25.84
N ALA A 642 -4.82 -2.26 26.34
CA ALA A 642 -4.24 -3.56 26.01
C ALA A 642 -4.35 -3.90 24.51
N LEU A 643 -5.38 -3.40 23.83
CA LEU A 643 -5.60 -3.65 22.41
C LEU A 643 -4.96 -2.59 21.47
N ILE A 644 -4.45 -1.47 22.00
CA ILE A 644 -3.74 -0.47 21.18
C ILE A 644 -2.61 -1.11 20.33
N PRO A 645 -1.69 -1.92 20.92
CA PRO A 645 -0.65 -2.57 20.13
C PRO A 645 -1.19 -3.43 18.99
N LEU A 646 -2.28 -4.15 19.22
CA LEU A 646 -2.92 -4.99 18.21
C LEU A 646 -3.59 -4.14 17.13
N ALA A 647 -4.25 -3.03 17.49
CA ALA A 647 -4.85 -2.10 16.54
C ALA A 647 -3.81 -1.44 15.62
N LEU A 648 -2.66 -1.04 16.19
CA LEU A 648 -1.60 -0.36 15.45
C LEU A 648 -0.72 -1.30 14.62
N LYS A 649 -0.34 -2.46 15.17
CA LYS A 649 0.49 -3.45 14.48
C LYS A 649 -0.33 -4.30 13.49
N GLY A 650 -1.61 -4.48 13.78
CA GLY A 650 -2.50 -5.38 13.03
C GLY A 650 -2.38 -6.85 13.47
N VAL A 651 -3.41 -7.60 13.15
CA VAL A 651 -3.45 -9.07 13.31
C VAL A 651 -2.52 -9.68 12.27
N THR A 652 -1.75 -10.70 12.64
CA THR A 652 -0.86 -11.40 11.71
C THR A 652 -1.65 -11.97 10.55
N TYR A 653 -1.32 -11.50 9.34
CA TYR A 653 -1.90 -12.00 8.12
C TYR A 653 -1.50 -13.47 7.89
N ARG A 654 -2.43 -14.28 7.44
CA ARG A 654 -2.21 -15.66 6.97
C ARG A 654 -3.04 -15.89 5.71
N PRO A 655 -2.46 -16.43 4.63
CA PRO A 655 -3.16 -16.71 3.38
C PRO A 655 -4.07 -17.93 3.56
N LEU A 656 -5.23 -17.71 4.16
CA LEU A 656 -6.25 -18.73 4.39
C LEU A 656 -7.54 -18.33 3.66
N GLY A 657 -8.32 -19.31 3.23
CA GLY A 657 -9.65 -19.06 2.66
C GLY A 657 -10.60 -18.40 3.67
N ALA A 658 -11.59 -17.64 3.19
CA ALA A 658 -12.50 -16.82 3.99
C ALA A 658 -13.19 -17.63 5.12
N ALA A 659 -13.65 -18.85 4.86
CA ALA A 659 -14.29 -19.71 5.87
C ALA A 659 -13.33 -20.07 7.03
N SER A 660 -12.07 -20.39 6.72
CA SER A 660 -11.06 -20.70 7.73
C SER A 660 -10.68 -19.48 8.57
N LEU A 661 -10.60 -18.31 7.94
CA LEU A 661 -10.39 -17.03 8.62
C LEU A 661 -11.53 -16.67 9.56
N LEU A 662 -12.79 -16.83 9.11
CA LEU A 662 -13.97 -16.60 9.92
C LEU A 662 -14.01 -17.55 11.14
N ARG A 663 -13.81 -18.86 10.92
CA ARG A 663 -13.76 -19.85 12.00
C ARG A 663 -12.69 -19.50 13.03
N ARG A 664 -11.49 -19.15 12.59
CA ARG A 664 -10.39 -18.74 13.47
C ARG A 664 -10.74 -17.47 14.24
N ASN A 665 -11.33 -16.48 13.56
CA ASN A 665 -11.73 -15.23 14.17
C ASN A 665 -12.73 -15.44 15.29
N LEU A 666 -13.77 -16.28 15.03
CA LEU A 666 -14.77 -16.64 16.03
C LEU A 666 -14.17 -17.42 17.21
N LEU A 667 -13.23 -18.36 16.95
CA LEU A 667 -12.60 -19.12 18.03
C LEU A 667 -11.64 -18.27 18.87
N VAL A 668 -10.78 -17.45 18.24
CA VAL A 668 -9.75 -16.71 18.98
C VAL A 668 -10.33 -15.44 19.59
N TYR A 669 -11.01 -14.62 18.80
CA TYR A 669 -11.51 -13.31 19.23
C TYR A 669 -12.93 -13.36 19.77
N GLY A 670 -13.79 -14.27 19.28
CA GLY A 670 -15.14 -14.49 19.80
C GLY A 670 -15.08 -15.23 21.13
N LEU A 671 -14.68 -16.49 21.13
CA LEU A 671 -14.64 -17.32 22.35
C LEU A 671 -13.61 -16.74 23.35
N GLY A 672 -12.42 -16.34 22.89
CA GLY A 672 -11.43 -15.68 23.74
C GLY A 672 -11.94 -14.37 24.31
N GLY A 673 -12.66 -13.57 23.53
CA GLY A 673 -13.33 -12.34 23.98
C GLY A 673 -14.37 -12.58 25.05
N VAL A 674 -15.16 -13.67 24.96
CA VAL A 674 -16.12 -14.04 26.01
C VAL A 674 -15.42 -14.47 27.27
N LEU A 675 -14.40 -15.33 27.19
CA LEU A 675 -13.79 -15.97 28.37
C LEU A 675 -12.81 -15.07 29.11
N LEU A 676 -12.01 -14.29 28.38
CA LEU A 676 -10.92 -13.49 28.95
C LEU A 676 -11.39 -12.46 30.01
N PRO A 677 -12.52 -11.74 29.86
CA PRO A 677 -12.93 -10.73 30.83
C PRO A 677 -13.27 -11.28 32.21
N PHE A 678 -13.80 -12.52 32.31
CA PHE A 678 -14.21 -13.10 33.59
C PHE A 678 -13.07 -13.13 34.63
N PRO A 679 -11.89 -13.74 34.37
CA PRO A 679 -10.81 -13.76 35.34
C PRO A 679 -10.22 -12.37 35.58
N PHE A 680 -10.19 -11.49 34.58
CA PHE A 680 -9.65 -10.13 34.75
C PHE A 680 -10.56 -9.24 35.59
N ILE A 681 -11.89 -9.27 35.38
CA ILE A 681 -12.86 -8.56 36.23
C ILE A 681 -12.76 -9.08 37.64
N LYS A 682 -12.67 -10.40 37.86
CA LYS A 682 -12.48 -10.98 39.19
C LYS A 682 -11.16 -10.54 39.85
N LEU A 683 -10.06 -10.49 39.08
CA LEU A 683 -8.78 -10.01 39.61
C LEU A 683 -8.84 -8.55 40.05
N ILE A 684 -9.52 -7.71 39.27
CA ILE A 684 -9.72 -6.30 39.62
C ILE A 684 -10.58 -6.20 40.90
N ASP A 685 -11.67 -6.95 41.00
CA ASP A 685 -12.53 -7.03 42.19
C ASP A 685 -11.74 -7.41 43.43
N MET A 686 -10.92 -8.47 43.37
CA MET A 686 -10.05 -8.87 44.49
C MET A 686 -9.05 -7.78 44.84
N THR A 687 -8.53 -7.05 43.89
CA THR A 687 -7.60 -5.93 44.13
C THR A 687 -8.30 -4.78 44.83
N LEU A 688 -9.53 -4.43 44.42
CA LEU A 688 -10.33 -3.39 45.06
C LEU A 688 -10.70 -3.79 46.50
N ALA A 689 -11.07 -5.05 46.69
CA ALA A 689 -11.35 -5.59 48.02
C ALA A 689 -10.11 -5.53 48.96
N ALA A 690 -8.94 -5.92 48.46
CA ALA A 690 -7.68 -5.83 49.21
C ALA A 690 -7.28 -4.39 49.56
N LEU A 691 -7.68 -3.41 48.75
CA LEU A 691 -7.46 -1.98 49.03
C LEU A 691 -8.54 -1.35 49.92
N GLY A 692 -9.56 -2.10 50.35
CA GLY A 692 -10.67 -1.60 51.15
C GLY A 692 -11.65 -0.69 50.39
N TRP A 693 -11.73 -0.84 49.04
CA TRP A 693 -12.59 -0.07 48.16
C TRP A 693 -13.81 -0.88 47.68
N ALA A 694 -14.03 -2.07 48.26
CA ALA A 694 -15.11 -3.00 47.95
C ALA A 694 -16.36 -2.81 48.81
#